data_03965c6c2903b2fb1c8c0ab06f7dde63
#
_entry.id   03965c6c2903b2fb1c8c0ab06f7dde63
#
_cell.length_a   1.000
_cell.length_b   1.000
_cell.length_c   1.000
_cell.angle_alpha   90.00
_cell.angle_beta   90.00
_cell.angle_gamma   90.00
#
_symmetry.space_group_name_H-M   'P 1'
#
loop_
_entity.id
_entity.type
_entity.pdbx_description
1 polymer ?
#
loop_
_entity_poly.entity_id
_entity_poly.type
_entity_poly.pdbx_seq_one_letter_code
_entity_poly.pdbx_strand_id
1 'polypeptide(L)'
;MAHVKELSAESLLELKNIEGLRINTDLRERHLYESDMGELPSMPKRLVGKTTPAAIVQPQNENEVIQVVAWANKYSVPIIPRAAASSGYGGVVPVPGSVVMELVHFNKIIHMDTDKKTVTVEPGIVWKDLEFKLNAAGLAVRMMPTSAPASTVGGWLAQGGGAGFGSYQYGLFEQNVESATVITPDGSKITLAAKDLSLVSGAMGTTGIITSITLRLRALEKHTAFGIEAKTPAQVQEILEQIDLKGLPLWHAGFMNPTAARLKNRVPPKTHHGHPLPKPVLPESYILLLACDESRAASVEKKLAPIVKDAGAVMLPQDITEHEWEDRFNPMKIKRIGPSLVPAEVIVPLNRIAEVFEQMEETVKPPVLVEATMVSSKHIVLLCLIPHDARKLTFNLAFTLSLSILKLAKRYGGRAYASGLYLAQEANQVHRTRISQWLNFKREKDAKNLFNPRKLSGIPLMKMMIGTALAFEPMVRIMGNRIKPQLRENWKAKNGLPGDVVWYAYSCARCGYCRNVCELYGGKGWESTSPRGKWAYLRRVAEGREKFDQEMTNNFLKCTTCERCDFTCQLDLPIEPSWAVMRGELVNSGKQMTFPAFELMAASAGKEKNIWANFAEKRDEWVPEDLRPKIKDKAEIAYFPGCTASFVEKDIAAASARLLDAAGVEFTYLGKDEACCGIPMLVAGRWDVFEKIMRHNIRKMKEHGVKTVIASCPACWLTWHTYYPQWAKKLGIEYDFEAKHYSEVISEKLARGEMKFTHPVNMKLTFHDSCHIGRAGGIYEPPRDMLKAIPGVELVEMEHNRENGLCCGSVLTRISEPDPLSNKLGRMKLEEVAACGADACVALCPCCQFQMRVSADANGMDIPVKDLAAVAAKGLGIELPDYTPYVLEMWAVFDKVITLMQVPNMAKLMTLLIPRMMDALPAPLRGMMKMAKVPGLDRMMARMMPPMMPLLMPILMPKVMPDMLREVEKMIEMPDFMKKQMPDLMPKTMENMLPHVLPEIAVLVTPAMIQYVKTKQLPSIRIF
;
A
#
# COMPACT_ATOMS: atom_id res chain seq x y z
N MET A 1 -17.04 19.58 19.35
CA MET A 1 -15.92 19.51 18.36
C MET A 1 -15.36 20.93 18.22
N ALA A 2 -14.10 21.15 18.43
CA ALA A 2 -13.51 22.47 18.27
C ALA A 2 -13.39 22.77 16.77
N HIS A 3 -13.92 23.90 16.31
CA HIS A 3 -13.94 24.28 14.89
C HIS A 3 -12.52 24.22 14.27
N VAL A 4 -12.37 23.47 13.18
CA VAL A 4 -11.22 23.57 12.29
C VAL A 4 -11.38 24.89 11.54
N LYS A 5 -10.28 25.65 11.36
CA LYS A 5 -10.34 26.88 10.56
C LYS A 5 -10.47 26.48 9.10
N GLU A 6 -11.64 26.68 8.53
CA GLU A 6 -11.97 26.35 7.13
C GLU A 6 -11.59 27.50 6.19
N LEU A 7 -11.46 27.17 4.90
CA LEU A 7 -11.32 28.15 3.81
C LEU A 7 -12.66 28.90 3.63
N SER A 8 -12.63 30.16 3.20
CA SER A 8 -13.84 30.84 2.74
C SER A 8 -14.40 30.17 1.48
N ALA A 9 -15.72 30.26 1.27
CA ALA A 9 -16.35 29.70 0.07
C ALA A 9 -15.72 30.23 -1.23
N GLU A 10 -15.41 31.52 -1.26
CA GLU A 10 -14.76 32.18 -2.38
C GLU A 10 -13.35 31.62 -2.64
N SER A 11 -12.51 31.55 -1.58
CA SER A 11 -11.15 31.04 -1.72
C SER A 11 -11.13 29.56 -2.13
N LEU A 12 -12.07 28.75 -1.64
CA LEU A 12 -12.18 27.35 -2.03
C LEU A 12 -12.66 27.20 -3.48
N LEU A 13 -13.59 28.05 -3.92
CA LEU A 13 -14.07 28.03 -5.31
C LEU A 13 -12.95 28.38 -6.28
N GLU A 14 -12.17 29.43 -6.00
CA GLU A 14 -11.05 29.83 -6.86
C GLU A 14 -9.95 28.75 -6.88
N LEU A 15 -9.65 28.13 -5.72
CA LEU A 15 -8.72 27.01 -5.65
C LEU A 15 -9.17 25.84 -6.52
N LYS A 16 -10.47 25.51 -6.51
CA LYS A 16 -11.05 24.43 -7.34
C LYS A 16 -11.05 24.72 -8.83
N ASN A 17 -10.96 25.99 -9.21
CA ASN A 17 -10.93 26.41 -10.62
C ASN A 17 -9.51 26.33 -11.23
N ILE A 18 -8.47 26.01 -10.45
CA ILE A 18 -7.15 25.74 -11.01
C ILE A 18 -7.21 24.43 -11.79
N GLU A 19 -7.06 24.54 -13.11
CA GLU A 19 -7.16 23.40 -14.03
C GLU A 19 -6.10 22.34 -13.71
N GLY A 20 -6.51 21.07 -13.68
CA GLY A 20 -5.62 19.92 -13.40
C GLY A 20 -5.33 19.69 -11.92
N LEU A 21 -5.50 20.71 -11.07
CA LEU A 21 -5.16 20.60 -9.66
C LEU A 21 -6.11 19.65 -8.92
N ARG A 22 -5.55 18.63 -8.28
CA ARG A 22 -6.31 17.71 -7.44
C ARG A 22 -6.46 18.27 -6.02
N ILE A 23 -7.71 18.28 -5.51
CA ILE A 23 -8.04 18.88 -4.21
C ILE A 23 -8.88 17.91 -3.38
N ASN A 24 -8.56 17.82 -2.09
CA ASN A 24 -9.37 17.07 -1.14
C ASN A 24 -9.66 17.92 0.12
N THR A 25 -10.94 18.04 0.46
CA THR A 25 -11.45 18.77 1.64
C THR A 25 -12.14 17.84 2.64
N ASP A 26 -12.19 16.52 2.36
CA ASP A 26 -12.77 15.54 3.27
C ASP A 26 -12.05 15.54 4.61
N LEU A 27 -12.78 15.58 5.69
CA LEU A 27 -12.20 15.71 7.03
C LEU A 27 -11.38 14.49 7.44
N ARG A 28 -11.78 13.29 7.01
CA ARG A 28 -11.04 12.03 7.28
C ARG A 28 -9.70 12.03 6.59
N GLU A 29 -9.66 12.42 5.30
CA GLU A 29 -8.42 12.58 4.57
C GLU A 29 -7.51 13.60 5.25
N ARG A 30 -8.04 14.78 5.58
CA ARG A 30 -7.29 15.87 6.25
C ARG A 30 -6.69 15.43 7.59
N HIS A 31 -7.37 14.57 8.34
CA HIS A 31 -6.86 13.98 9.59
C HIS A 31 -5.63 13.08 9.39
N LEU A 32 -5.46 12.46 8.22
CA LEU A 32 -4.29 11.64 7.91
C LEU A 32 -3.03 12.47 7.61
N TYR A 33 -3.22 13.76 7.34
CA TYR A 33 -2.13 14.71 7.08
C TYR A 33 -1.70 15.53 8.30
N GLU A 34 -2.27 15.30 9.47
CA GLU A 34 -1.97 16.04 10.71
C GLU A 34 -0.52 15.92 11.22
N SER A 35 0.24 14.94 10.77
CA SER A 35 1.59 14.64 11.27
C SER A 35 2.48 14.00 10.21
N ASP A 36 3.76 13.93 10.52
CA ASP A 36 4.74 13.03 9.87
C ASP A 36 4.81 11.68 10.60
N MET A 37 5.90 10.90 10.41
CA MET A 37 6.08 9.64 11.11
C MET A 37 6.49 9.80 12.58
N GLY A 38 6.90 11.00 13.04
CA GLY A 38 7.31 11.26 14.41
C GLY A 38 6.21 11.01 15.44
N GLU A 39 6.58 10.32 16.51
CA GLU A 39 5.68 10.08 17.65
C GLU A 39 6.02 11.02 18.79
N LEU A 40 5.22 12.08 18.96
CA LEU A 40 5.38 12.99 20.09
C LEU A 40 4.72 12.41 21.34
N PRO A 41 5.40 12.54 22.50
CA PRO A 41 4.78 12.29 23.79
C PRO A 41 3.57 13.21 24.03
N SER A 42 2.70 12.82 24.95
CA SER A 42 1.41 13.51 25.18
C SER A 42 1.58 14.98 25.58
N MET A 43 2.62 15.32 26.35
CA MET A 43 2.86 16.71 26.78
C MET A 43 3.33 17.60 25.61
N PRO A 44 4.42 17.30 24.88
CA PRO A 44 4.81 18.07 23.70
C PRO A 44 3.69 18.13 22.65
N LYS A 45 2.94 17.02 22.44
CA LYS A 45 1.84 16.98 21.47
C LYS A 45 0.76 18.02 21.76
N ARG A 46 0.42 18.26 23.04
CA ARG A 46 -0.53 19.30 23.43
C ARG A 46 -0.06 20.71 23.07
N LEU A 47 1.26 20.96 23.16
CA LEU A 47 1.84 22.27 22.83
C LEU A 47 1.86 22.56 21.33
N VAL A 48 1.95 21.52 20.48
CA VAL A 48 1.81 21.66 19.02
C VAL A 48 0.42 22.18 18.65
N GLY A 49 -0.61 21.75 19.39
CA GLY A 49 -1.98 22.17 19.21
C GLY A 49 -2.69 21.46 18.06
N LYS A 50 -3.65 22.13 17.44
CA LYS A 50 -4.39 21.60 16.29
C LYS A 50 -3.53 21.64 15.04
N THR A 51 -3.57 20.52 14.27
CA THR A 51 -2.75 20.31 13.09
C THR A 51 -3.55 19.83 11.87
N THR A 52 -4.89 19.83 11.96
CA THR A 52 -5.74 19.47 10.81
C THR A 52 -5.70 20.58 9.77
N PRO A 53 -5.23 20.33 8.54
CA PRO A 53 -5.20 21.34 7.48
C PRO A 53 -6.62 21.65 6.99
N ALA A 54 -6.80 22.80 6.31
CA ALA A 54 -8.08 23.17 5.71
C ALA A 54 -8.37 22.39 4.42
N ALA A 55 -7.35 22.08 3.64
CA ALA A 55 -7.42 21.23 2.44
C ALA A 55 -6.07 20.59 2.13
N ILE A 56 -6.09 19.58 1.26
CA ILE A 56 -4.91 18.99 0.63
C ILE A 56 -4.99 19.28 -0.86
N VAL A 57 -3.88 19.72 -1.46
CA VAL A 57 -3.71 19.90 -2.91
C VAL A 57 -2.55 19.05 -3.41
N GLN A 58 -2.68 18.50 -4.62
CA GLN A 58 -1.68 17.65 -5.26
C GLN A 58 -1.38 18.21 -6.66
N PRO A 59 -0.47 19.19 -6.79
CA PRO A 59 -0.04 19.68 -8.09
C PRO A 59 0.74 18.58 -8.82
N GLN A 60 0.60 18.56 -10.14
CA GLN A 60 1.25 17.59 -11.04
C GLN A 60 2.31 18.22 -11.93
N ASN A 61 2.41 19.54 -11.90
CA ASN A 61 3.38 20.31 -12.66
C ASN A 61 3.69 21.65 -11.99
N GLU A 62 4.74 22.31 -12.48
CA GLU A 62 5.24 23.56 -11.93
C GLU A 62 4.24 24.72 -12.03
N ASN A 63 3.44 24.76 -13.11
CA ASN A 63 2.46 25.83 -13.29
C ASN A 63 1.36 25.77 -12.22
N GLU A 64 0.87 24.56 -11.88
CA GLU A 64 -0.08 24.38 -10.77
C GLU A 64 0.53 24.83 -9.42
N VAL A 65 1.82 24.57 -9.17
CA VAL A 65 2.51 25.07 -7.97
C VAL A 65 2.48 26.59 -7.93
N ILE A 66 2.83 27.27 -9.05
CA ILE A 66 2.84 28.74 -9.14
C ILE A 66 1.42 29.30 -8.89
N GLN A 67 0.38 28.69 -9.47
CA GLN A 67 -1.01 29.14 -9.30
C GLN A 67 -1.48 28.98 -7.83
N VAL A 68 -1.14 27.87 -7.17
CA VAL A 68 -1.45 27.67 -5.75
C VAL A 68 -0.70 28.68 -4.87
N VAL A 69 0.56 29.03 -5.19
CA VAL A 69 1.33 30.05 -4.48
C VAL A 69 0.69 31.44 -4.65
N ALA A 70 0.29 31.81 -5.85
CA ALA A 70 -0.42 33.06 -6.13
C ALA A 70 -1.76 33.15 -5.36
N TRP A 71 -2.56 32.07 -5.38
CA TRP A 71 -3.79 31.95 -4.62
C TRP A 71 -3.56 32.10 -3.12
N ALA A 72 -2.52 31.42 -2.58
CA ALA A 72 -2.19 31.49 -1.15
C ALA A 72 -1.80 32.91 -0.71
N ASN A 73 -1.05 33.62 -1.54
CA ASN A 73 -0.69 35.03 -1.29
C ASN A 73 -1.93 35.95 -1.32
N LYS A 74 -2.85 35.74 -2.25
CA LYS A 74 -4.10 36.48 -2.37
C LYS A 74 -4.97 36.33 -1.11
N TYR A 75 -5.19 35.11 -0.69
CA TYR A 75 -6.10 34.80 0.45
C TYR A 75 -5.37 34.72 1.81
N SER A 76 -4.06 34.94 1.84
CA SER A 76 -3.23 34.83 3.05
C SER A 76 -3.37 33.46 3.74
N VAL A 77 -3.34 32.38 2.96
CA VAL A 77 -3.47 31.01 3.42
C VAL A 77 -2.06 30.37 3.52
N PRO A 78 -1.66 29.82 4.68
CA PRO A 78 -0.38 29.14 4.80
C PRO A 78 -0.31 27.88 3.95
N ILE A 79 0.84 27.65 3.28
CA ILE A 79 1.16 26.44 2.52
C ILE A 79 2.12 25.59 3.33
N ILE A 80 1.84 24.29 3.45
CA ILE A 80 2.72 23.29 4.04
C ILE A 80 3.19 22.36 2.93
N PRO A 81 4.40 22.53 2.37
CA PRO A 81 4.95 21.60 1.40
C PRO A 81 5.15 20.22 2.04
N ARG A 82 4.67 19.17 1.38
CA ARG A 82 4.75 17.80 1.84
C ARG A 82 5.18 16.89 0.71
N ALA A 83 6.15 16.05 0.96
CA ALA A 83 6.49 14.93 0.09
C ALA A 83 6.03 13.63 0.75
N ALA A 84 6.89 12.60 0.87
CA ALA A 84 6.51 11.32 1.47
C ALA A 84 6.18 11.37 2.98
N ALA A 85 6.56 12.43 3.68
CA ALA A 85 6.42 12.59 5.15
C ALA A 85 7.06 11.44 5.94
N SER A 86 8.17 10.90 5.43
CA SER A 86 8.95 9.81 6.02
C SER A 86 9.99 10.28 7.05
N SER A 87 9.98 11.55 7.42
CA SER A 87 10.81 12.15 8.48
C SER A 87 10.03 12.26 9.79
N GLY A 88 10.72 12.23 10.93
CA GLY A 88 10.14 12.34 12.27
C GLY A 88 10.37 13.69 12.96
N TYR A 89 10.80 14.74 12.25
CA TYR A 89 11.19 16.03 12.83
C TYR A 89 10.10 17.11 12.85
N GLY A 90 8.89 16.80 12.39
CA GLY A 90 7.76 17.75 12.36
C GLY A 90 7.80 18.73 11.19
N GLY A 91 8.64 18.52 10.17
CA GLY A 91 8.82 19.41 9.03
C GLY A 91 7.54 19.65 8.22
N VAL A 92 6.62 18.70 8.21
CA VAL A 92 5.35 18.75 7.42
C VAL A 92 4.11 18.87 8.30
N VAL A 93 4.24 19.15 9.60
CA VAL A 93 3.09 19.29 10.52
C VAL A 93 2.32 20.57 10.21
N PRO A 94 1.02 20.51 9.85
CA PRO A 94 0.26 21.71 9.48
C PRO A 94 0.01 22.68 10.63
N VAL A 95 -0.33 23.90 10.27
CA VAL A 95 -0.90 24.90 11.18
C VAL A 95 -2.40 25.10 10.87
N PRO A 96 -3.23 25.55 11.83
CA PRO A 96 -4.65 25.76 11.59
C PRO A 96 -4.93 26.68 10.39
N GLY A 97 -5.83 26.24 9.51
CA GLY A 97 -6.21 26.98 8.29
C GLY A 97 -5.20 26.90 7.16
N SER A 98 -4.16 26.10 7.28
CA SER A 98 -3.20 25.89 6.18
C SER A 98 -3.72 24.89 5.13
N VAL A 99 -3.15 24.98 3.93
CA VAL A 99 -3.29 23.97 2.87
C VAL A 99 -2.01 23.15 2.81
N VAL A 100 -2.13 21.82 2.79
CA VAL A 100 -1.01 20.93 2.54
C VAL A 100 -0.85 20.78 1.04
N MET A 101 0.34 21.11 0.51
CA MET A 101 0.73 20.87 -0.89
C MET A 101 1.55 19.60 -0.97
N GLU A 102 0.93 18.51 -1.42
CA GLU A 102 1.58 17.21 -1.53
C GLU A 102 2.20 17.02 -2.91
N LEU A 103 3.52 16.77 -2.95
CA LEU A 103 4.33 16.76 -4.17
C LEU A 103 4.72 15.34 -4.64
N VAL A 104 4.19 14.28 -4.02
CA VAL A 104 4.58 12.90 -4.33
C VAL A 104 4.18 12.43 -5.74
N HIS A 105 3.20 13.09 -6.37
CA HIS A 105 2.78 12.80 -7.75
C HIS A 105 3.54 13.65 -8.79
N PHE A 106 4.40 14.53 -8.34
CA PHE A 106 5.33 15.30 -9.14
C PHE A 106 6.67 14.55 -9.13
N ASN A 107 6.79 13.45 -9.92
CA ASN A 107 7.77 12.39 -9.70
C ASN A 107 8.45 11.84 -10.97
N LYS A 108 8.53 12.63 -12.03
CA LYS A 108 9.14 12.22 -13.30
C LYS A 108 10.65 12.42 -13.31
N ILE A 109 11.34 11.66 -14.16
CA ILE A 109 12.66 12.00 -14.66
C ILE A 109 12.47 13.00 -15.80
N ILE A 110 13.06 14.19 -15.66
CA ILE A 110 12.95 15.28 -16.66
C ILE A 110 14.00 15.08 -17.74
N HIS A 111 15.24 14.77 -17.32
CA HIS A 111 16.37 14.60 -18.24
C HIS A 111 17.43 13.69 -17.58
N MET A 112 18.05 12.83 -18.39
CA MET A 112 19.18 11.99 -17.99
C MET A 112 20.32 12.17 -18.99
N ASP A 113 21.51 12.52 -18.51
CA ASP A 113 22.74 12.64 -19.30
C ASP A 113 23.71 11.55 -18.85
N THR A 114 23.84 10.50 -19.66
CA THR A 114 24.66 9.32 -19.37
C THR A 114 26.14 9.65 -19.41
N ASP A 115 26.57 10.56 -20.28
CA ASP A 115 27.97 10.94 -20.47
C ASP A 115 28.46 11.77 -19.29
N LYS A 116 27.69 12.79 -18.88
CA LYS A 116 28.00 13.62 -17.71
C LYS A 116 27.67 12.91 -16.40
N LYS A 117 26.95 11.79 -16.45
CA LYS A 117 26.45 11.07 -15.27
C LYS A 117 25.64 12.00 -14.35
N THR A 118 24.60 12.63 -14.93
CA THR A 118 23.67 13.47 -14.18
C THR A 118 22.24 13.10 -14.53
N VAL A 119 21.31 13.37 -13.59
CA VAL A 119 19.88 13.22 -13.80
C VAL A 119 19.13 14.39 -13.20
N THR A 120 18.20 14.97 -13.96
CA THR A 120 17.28 15.99 -13.45
C THR A 120 15.92 15.35 -13.21
N VAL A 121 15.42 15.49 -11.99
CA VAL A 121 14.19 14.84 -11.52
C VAL A 121 13.24 15.83 -10.87
N GLU A 122 11.97 15.50 -10.88
CA GLU A 122 10.94 16.14 -10.08
C GLU A 122 11.06 15.76 -8.59
N PRO A 123 10.65 16.63 -7.63
CA PRO A 123 10.97 16.49 -6.21
C PRO A 123 10.26 15.31 -5.53
N GLY A 124 9.15 14.83 -6.08
CA GLY A 124 8.35 13.75 -5.53
C GLY A 124 8.85 12.36 -5.90
N ILE A 125 9.87 12.24 -6.74
CA ILE A 125 10.40 10.92 -7.11
C ILE A 125 10.99 10.22 -5.89
N VAL A 126 10.60 8.95 -5.70
CA VAL A 126 11.11 8.11 -4.60
C VAL A 126 12.48 7.56 -4.96
N TRP A 127 13.39 7.50 -4.01
CA TRP A 127 14.77 7.08 -4.23
C TRP A 127 14.90 5.70 -4.86
N LYS A 128 14.11 4.72 -4.40
CA LYS A 128 14.14 3.36 -4.95
C LYS A 128 13.61 3.30 -6.38
N ASP A 129 12.59 4.09 -6.70
CA ASP A 129 12.04 4.16 -8.06
C ASP A 129 13.03 4.84 -9.01
N LEU A 130 13.73 5.88 -8.52
CA LEU A 130 14.82 6.52 -9.27
C LEU A 130 15.98 5.55 -9.51
N GLU A 131 16.46 4.86 -8.45
CA GLU A 131 17.54 3.87 -8.57
C GLU A 131 17.21 2.80 -9.60
N PHE A 132 15.99 2.26 -9.54
CA PHE A 132 15.53 1.24 -10.47
C PHE A 132 15.65 1.69 -11.95
N LYS A 133 15.18 2.92 -12.26
CA LYS A 133 15.27 3.48 -13.60
C LYS A 133 16.71 3.81 -14.02
N LEU A 134 17.55 4.28 -13.11
CA LEU A 134 18.96 4.54 -13.38
C LEU A 134 19.74 3.26 -13.68
N ASN A 135 19.44 2.18 -12.93
CA ASN A 135 20.12 0.90 -13.12
C ASN A 135 19.88 0.32 -14.52
N ALA A 136 18.68 0.51 -15.08
CA ALA A 136 18.38 0.13 -16.46
C ALA A 136 19.26 0.88 -17.49
N ALA A 137 19.76 2.06 -17.14
CA ALA A 137 20.69 2.87 -17.97
C ALA A 137 22.18 2.66 -17.60
N GLY A 138 22.52 1.67 -16.76
CA GLY A 138 23.90 1.44 -16.32
C GLY A 138 24.44 2.51 -15.34
N LEU A 139 23.55 3.26 -14.72
CA LEU A 139 23.87 4.32 -13.77
C LEU A 139 23.35 4.01 -12.37
N ALA A 140 23.92 4.66 -11.36
CA ALA A 140 23.48 4.55 -9.97
C ALA A 140 23.62 5.92 -9.25
N VAL A 141 22.82 6.12 -8.21
CA VAL A 141 23.01 7.27 -7.31
C VAL A 141 24.32 7.14 -6.53
N ARG A 142 24.94 8.28 -6.20
CA ARG A 142 26.17 8.28 -5.40
C ARG A 142 25.92 7.90 -3.96
N MET A 143 24.81 8.36 -3.41
CA MET A 143 24.38 8.02 -2.06
C MET A 143 22.87 7.87 -1.97
N MET A 144 22.40 7.15 -0.96
CA MET A 144 21.00 6.78 -0.78
C MET A 144 20.64 6.73 0.70
N PRO A 145 19.48 7.28 1.12
CA PRO A 145 19.04 7.20 2.52
C PRO A 145 18.60 5.81 2.94
N THR A 146 18.64 5.52 4.24
CA THR A 146 18.04 4.30 4.81
C THR A 146 16.53 4.23 4.57
N SER A 147 15.86 5.36 4.37
CA SER A 147 14.43 5.48 4.05
C SER A 147 14.13 5.47 2.55
N ALA A 148 15.09 5.10 1.70
CA ALA A 148 14.97 5.09 0.23
C ALA A 148 13.70 4.45 -0.33
N PRO A 149 13.13 3.37 0.25
CA PRO A 149 11.89 2.79 -0.27
C PRO A 149 10.65 3.68 -0.20
N ALA A 150 10.70 4.80 0.54
CA ALA A 150 9.57 5.73 0.64
C ALA A 150 9.93 7.20 0.56
N SER A 151 11.13 7.60 0.94
CA SER A 151 11.53 9.01 0.92
C SER A 151 11.76 9.50 -0.50
N THR A 152 11.46 10.79 -0.72
CA THR A 152 11.62 11.43 -2.03
C THR A 152 12.89 12.28 -2.07
N VAL A 153 13.42 12.46 -3.28
CA VAL A 153 14.64 13.25 -3.49
C VAL A 153 14.47 14.70 -2.99
N GLY A 154 13.35 15.35 -3.36
CA GLY A 154 13.09 16.74 -2.93
C GLY A 154 12.81 16.87 -1.45
N GLY A 155 12.07 15.92 -0.86
CA GLY A 155 11.83 15.90 0.58
C GLY A 155 13.12 15.74 1.38
N TRP A 156 14.09 14.97 0.86
CA TRP A 156 15.38 14.76 1.48
C TRP A 156 16.23 16.02 1.43
N LEU A 157 16.30 16.72 0.29
CA LEU A 157 16.99 17.99 0.19
C LEU A 157 16.37 19.05 1.11
N ALA A 158 15.04 19.18 1.10
CA ALA A 158 14.33 20.15 1.94
C ALA A 158 14.55 19.91 3.45
N GLN A 159 14.77 18.66 3.88
CA GLN A 159 15.04 18.32 5.29
C GLN A 159 16.52 18.50 5.68
N GLY A 160 17.42 18.72 4.73
CA GLY A 160 18.84 18.99 4.98
C GLY A 160 19.79 17.95 4.38
N GLY A 161 19.29 16.99 3.64
CA GLY A 161 20.11 16.06 2.88
C GLY A 161 21.20 15.37 3.68
N GLY A 162 20.82 14.57 4.66
CA GLY A 162 21.75 13.97 5.61
C GLY A 162 22.63 12.84 5.09
N ALA A 163 23.03 11.95 6.00
CA ALA A 163 23.85 10.77 5.73
C ALA A 163 23.01 9.57 5.27
N GLY A 164 23.64 8.68 4.51
CA GLY A 164 23.04 7.42 4.06
C GLY A 164 24.10 6.47 3.54
N PHE A 165 23.69 5.42 2.86
CA PHE A 165 24.61 4.52 2.15
C PHE A 165 25.36 5.32 1.08
N GLY A 166 26.65 5.16 0.98
CA GLY A 166 27.52 5.92 0.09
C GLY A 166 28.07 7.23 0.68
N SER A 167 27.62 7.65 1.86
CA SER A 167 28.12 8.89 2.49
C SER A 167 29.58 8.83 2.90
N TYR A 168 30.14 7.65 3.14
CA TYR A 168 31.58 7.52 3.40
C TYR A 168 32.40 7.99 2.19
N GLN A 169 32.01 7.58 0.99
CA GLN A 169 32.71 7.93 -0.25
C GLN A 169 32.35 9.30 -0.80
N TYR A 170 31.05 9.68 -0.74
CA TYR A 170 30.52 10.85 -1.46
C TYR A 170 30.03 11.99 -0.56
N GLY A 171 30.19 11.85 0.76
CA GLY A 171 29.79 12.88 1.73
C GLY A 171 28.27 12.95 1.93
N LEU A 172 27.78 14.10 2.36
CA LEU A 172 26.36 14.36 2.57
C LEU A 172 25.62 14.56 1.25
N PHE A 173 24.30 14.37 1.27
CA PHE A 173 23.47 14.43 0.05
C PHE A 173 23.60 15.75 -0.71
N GLU A 174 23.59 16.89 -0.03
CA GLU A 174 23.73 18.22 -0.64
C GLU A 174 24.95 18.32 -1.56
N GLN A 175 26.06 17.64 -1.22
CA GLN A 175 27.31 17.61 -2.00
C GLN A 175 27.16 16.85 -3.33
N ASN A 176 26.10 16.07 -3.47
CA ASN A 176 25.78 15.28 -4.66
C ASN A 176 24.67 15.91 -5.52
N VAL A 177 24.20 17.11 -5.14
CA VAL A 177 23.24 17.91 -5.92
C VAL A 177 24.03 18.94 -6.72
N GLU A 178 23.74 19.07 -8.00
CA GLU A 178 24.35 20.04 -8.90
C GLU A 178 23.55 21.34 -8.95
N SER A 179 22.22 21.24 -8.98
CA SER A 179 21.31 22.37 -9.00
C SER A 179 19.91 22.01 -8.52
N ALA A 180 19.12 23.01 -8.17
CA ALA A 180 17.71 22.87 -7.87
C ALA A 180 16.92 24.08 -8.38
N THR A 181 15.73 23.83 -8.97
CA THR A 181 14.75 24.86 -9.30
C THR A 181 13.73 24.99 -8.18
N VAL A 182 13.37 26.22 -7.86
CA VAL A 182 12.55 26.55 -6.70
C VAL A 182 11.54 27.64 -7.05
N ILE A 183 10.31 27.48 -6.61
CA ILE A 183 9.30 28.53 -6.60
C ILE A 183 9.34 29.20 -5.22
N THR A 184 9.70 30.47 -5.22
CA THR A 184 9.84 31.28 -3.99
C THR A 184 8.48 31.76 -3.48
N PRO A 185 8.37 32.23 -2.22
CA PRO A 185 7.09 32.65 -1.65
C PRO A 185 6.37 33.76 -2.41
N ASP A 186 7.08 34.62 -3.14
CA ASP A 186 6.51 35.64 -4.00
C ASP A 186 6.05 35.13 -5.39
N GLY A 187 6.19 33.81 -5.63
CA GLY A 187 5.82 33.16 -6.90
C GLY A 187 6.92 33.17 -7.96
N SER A 188 8.09 33.78 -7.69
CA SER A 188 9.20 33.80 -8.63
C SER A 188 9.86 32.42 -8.76
N LYS A 189 10.29 32.08 -9.97
CA LYS A 189 11.08 30.89 -10.26
C LYS A 189 12.58 31.22 -10.25
N ILE A 190 13.36 30.50 -9.45
CA ILE A 190 14.80 30.64 -9.41
C ILE A 190 15.49 29.28 -9.55
N THR A 191 16.66 29.24 -10.18
CA THR A 191 17.52 28.05 -10.23
C THR A 191 18.77 28.31 -9.39
N LEU A 192 18.98 27.46 -8.40
CA LEU A 192 20.10 27.49 -7.46
C LEU A 192 21.21 26.56 -7.95
N ALA A 193 22.41 27.06 -8.12
CA ALA A 193 23.59 26.22 -8.33
C ALA A 193 24.04 25.56 -7.03
N ALA A 194 24.96 24.59 -7.09
CA ALA A 194 25.46 23.85 -5.93
C ALA A 194 25.91 24.75 -4.75
N LYS A 195 26.58 25.89 -5.01
CA LYS A 195 27.01 26.84 -4.00
C LYS A 195 25.87 27.57 -3.27
N ASP A 196 24.70 27.67 -3.91
CA ASP A 196 23.53 28.42 -3.43
C ASP A 196 22.45 27.52 -2.81
N LEU A 197 22.63 26.19 -2.84
CA LEU A 197 21.68 25.19 -2.32
C LEU A 197 21.38 25.38 -0.83
N SER A 198 22.29 26.03 -0.08
CA SER A 198 22.09 26.38 1.33
C SER A 198 20.80 27.18 1.58
N LEU A 199 20.23 27.83 0.57
CA LEU A 199 18.96 28.56 0.68
C LEU A 199 17.77 27.61 0.92
N VAL A 200 17.79 26.38 0.38
CA VAL A 200 16.66 25.42 0.45
C VAL A 200 16.99 24.14 1.19
N SER A 201 18.26 23.73 1.20
CA SER A 201 18.72 22.53 1.90
C SER A 201 18.62 22.71 3.41
N GLY A 202 17.77 21.92 4.05
CA GLY A 202 17.44 22.00 5.48
C GLY A 202 16.43 23.08 5.86
N ALA A 203 15.96 23.87 4.91
CA ALA A 203 14.99 24.95 5.17
C ALA A 203 13.54 24.44 5.29
N MET A 204 13.28 23.14 5.10
CA MET A 204 11.96 22.50 5.27
C MET A 204 10.85 23.19 4.44
N GLY A 205 11.18 23.71 3.26
CA GLY A 205 10.22 24.43 2.41
C GLY A 205 9.76 25.80 2.93
N THR A 206 10.49 26.37 3.88
CA THR A 206 10.16 27.72 4.41
C THR A 206 10.64 28.85 3.48
N THR A 207 11.58 28.57 2.61
CA THR A 207 12.17 29.53 1.66
C THR A 207 11.68 29.33 0.22
N GLY A 208 10.96 28.23 -0.05
CA GLY A 208 10.38 27.95 -1.36
C GLY A 208 10.04 26.48 -1.55
N ILE A 209 9.39 26.20 -2.66
CA ILE A 209 8.96 24.85 -3.08
C ILE A 209 9.89 24.38 -4.18
N ILE A 210 10.62 23.30 -3.94
CA ILE A 210 11.51 22.68 -4.91
C ILE A 210 10.66 22.02 -5.99
N THR A 211 10.93 22.32 -7.28
CA THR A 211 10.21 21.76 -8.44
C THR A 211 11.09 20.87 -9.32
N SER A 212 12.41 21.02 -9.28
CA SER A 212 13.33 20.07 -9.91
C SER A 212 14.69 20.04 -9.21
N ILE A 213 15.41 18.93 -9.37
CA ILE A 213 16.74 18.72 -8.77
C ILE A 213 17.61 17.99 -9.77
N THR A 214 18.83 18.47 -10.00
CA THR A 214 19.84 17.77 -10.79
C THR A 214 20.83 17.07 -9.86
N LEU A 215 20.95 15.75 -10.00
CA LEU A 215 21.84 14.90 -9.20
C LEU A 215 23.05 14.46 -10.00
N ARG A 216 24.20 14.34 -9.30
CA ARG A 216 25.38 13.66 -9.82
C ARG A 216 25.28 12.18 -9.57
N LEU A 217 25.60 11.37 -10.58
CA LEU A 217 25.52 9.94 -10.58
C LEU A 217 26.90 9.26 -10.59
N ARG A 218 26.94 7.95 -10.50
CA ARG A 218 28.09 7.08 -10.74
C ARG A 218 27.71 5.98 -11.72
N ALA A 219 28.67 5.26 -12.27
CA ALA A 219 28.42 4.03 -12.99
C ALA A 219 27.77 2.99 -12.06
N LEU A 220 26.90 2.16 -12.62
CA LEU A 220 26.32 1.04 -11.89
C LEU A 220 27.40 -0.02 -11.67
N GLU A 221 27.62 -0.40 -10.44
CA GLU A 221 28.38 -1.57 -10.04
C GLU A 221 27.64 -2.29 -8.91
N LYS A 222 27.75 -3.61 -8.87
CA LYS A 222 27.28 -4.40 -7.73
C LYS A 222 28.14 -4.09 -6.50
N HIS A 223 27.56 -4.29 -5.33
CA HIS A 223 28.28 -4.12 -4.06
C HIS A 223 28.57 -5.46 -3.43
N THR A 224 29.80 -5.62 -2.92
CA THR A 224 30.19 -6.67 -2.00
C THR A 224 30.19 -6.12 -0.58
N ALA A 225 29.50 -6.81 0.33
CA ALA A 225 29.44 -6.45 1.74
C ALA A 225 30.44 -7.30 2.56
N PHE A 226 30.98 -6.67 3.62
CA PHE A 226 31.84 -7.32 4.61
C PHE A 226 31.26 -7.07 6.00
N GLY A 227 31.01 -8.15 6.73
CA GLY A 227 30.57 -8.10 8.12
C GLY A 227 31.73 -8.35 9.08
N ILE A 228 31.82 -7.59 10.16
CA ILE A 228 32.85 -7.74 11.19
C ILE A 228 32.18 -7.76 12.55
N GLU A 229 32.55 -8.70 13.39
CA GLU A 229 32.19 -8.77 14.79
C GLU A 229 33.29 -8.16 15.65
N ALA A 230 32.94 -7.13 16.46
CA ALA A 230 33.82 -6.55 17.47
C ALA A 230 33.15 -6.63 18.87
N LYS A 231 33.94 -6.83 19.91
CA LYS A 231 33.42 -7.02 21.28
C LYS A 231 33.28 -5.72 22.06
N THR A 232 34.07 -4.70 21.71
CA THR A 232 34.11 -3.43 22.43
C THR A 232 34.00 -2.23 21.51
N PRO A 233 33.49 -1.09 21.99
CA PRO A 233 33.44 0.13 21.17
C PRO A 233 34.83 0.68 20.82
N ALA A 234 35.88 0.36 21.58
CA ALA A 234 37.25 0.68 21.26
C ALA A 234 37.72 -0.04 20.00
N GLN A 235 37.46 -1.32 19.87
CA GLN A 235 37.74 -2.08 18.65
C GLN A 235 37.00 -1.50 17.43
N VAL A 236 35.72 -1.11 17.58
CA VAL A 236 34.96 -0.45 16.50
C VAL A 236 35.64 0.85 16.07
N GLN A 237 36.02 1.69 17.00
CA GLN A 237 36.71 2.95 16.71
C GLN A 237 38.04 2.68 15.98
N GLU A 238 38.89 1.79 16.50
CA GLU A 238 40.17 1.43 15.92
C GLU A 238 40.02 0.95 14.47
N ILE A 239 39.09 0.04 14.21
CA ILE A 239 38.84 -0.50 12.86
C ILE A 239 38.45 0.64 11.91
N LEU A 240 37.51 1.51 12.30
CA LEU A 240 37.02 2.61 11.46
C LEU A 240 38.13 3.67 11.22
N GLU A 241 38.93 3.98 12.20
CA GLU A 241 40.08 4.88 12.06
C GLU A 241 41.16 4.29 11.13
N GLN A 242 41.44 2.99 11.22
CA GLN A 242 42.41 2.31 10.32
C GLN A 242 41.89 2.21 8.88
N ILE A 243 40.60 1.97 8.70
CA ILE A 243 39.94 1.99 7.38
C ILE A 243 40.15 3.35 6.72
N ASP A 244 39.95 4.44 7.46
CA ASP A 244 40.13 5.81 6.97
C ASP A 244 41.62 6.11 6.71
N LEU A 245 42.47 5.83 7.68
CA LEU A 245 43.92 6.08 7.59
C LEU A 245 44.57 5.38 6.40
N LYS A 246 44.17 4.13 6.12
CA LYS A 246 44.64 3.34 4.97
C LYS A 246 43.90 3.61 3.67
N GLY A 247 42.90 4.52 3.69
CA GLY A 247 42.14 4.93 2.52
C GLY A 247 41.48 3.76 1.78
N LEU A 248 40.76 2.87 2.51
CA LEU A 248 40.04 1.78 1.87
C LEU A 248 38.94 2.34 0.98
N PRO A 249 38.82 1.87 -0.28
CA PRO A 249 37.85 2.40 -1.23
C PRO A 249 36.46 1.80 -0.98
N LEU A 250 35.88 2.10 0.17
CA LEU A 250 34.54 1.69 0.56
C LEU A 250 33.52 2.69 0.07
N TRP A 251 32.36 2.20 -0.37
CA TRP A 251 31.16 3.00 -0.64
C TRP A 251 30.43 3.33 0.65
N HIS A 252 30.30 2.36 1.56
CA HIS A 252 29.61 2.49 2.84
C HIS A 252 30.45 1.91 3.98
N ALA A 253 30.37 2.56 5.15
CA ALA A 253 30.87 2.05 6.41
C ALA A 253 29.89 2.44 7.54
N GLY A 254 29.50 1.47 8.33
CA GLY A 254 28.59 1.64 9.45
C GLY A 254 28.67 0.48 10.43
N PHE A 255 27.97 0.59 11.55
CA PHE A 255 27.88 -0.48 12.54
C PHE A 255 26.58 -0.44 13.33
N MET A 256 26.25 -1.53 14.01
CA MET A 256 25.24 -1.59 15.05
C MET A 256 25.84 -2.04 16.39
N ASN A 257 25.21 -1.63 17.50
CA ASN A 257 25.64 -2.03 18.83
C ASN A 257 25.04 -3.38 19.27
N PRO A 258 25.57 -4.03 20.36
CA PRO A 258 25.06 -5.31 20.84
C PRO A 258 23.57 -5.31 21.18
N THR A 259 23.03 -4.19 21.67
CA THR A 259 21.60 -4.05 21.95
C THR A 259 20.76 -4.12 20.67
N ALA A 260 21.24 -3.58 19.55
CA ALA A 260 20.56 -3.70 18.26
C ALA A 260 20.49 -5.16 17.82
N ALA A 261 21.60 -5.88 17.84
CA ALA A 261 21.64 -7.31 17.50
C ALA A 261 20.70 -8.14 18.37
N ARG A 262 20.77 -7.97 19.70
CA ARG A 262 19.89 -8.65 20.65
C ARG A 262 18.42 -8.37 20.40
N LEU A 263 18.03 -7.12 20.13
CA LEU A 263 16.63 -6.76 19.88
C LEU A 263 16.17 -7.25 18.50
N LYS A 264 17.03 -7.16 17.46
CA LYS A 264 16.75 -7.75 16.14
C LYS A 264 16.49 -9.25 16.26
N ASN A 265 17.27 -10.00 17.03
CA ASN A 265 17.04 -11.44 17.27
C ASN A 265 15.66 -11.74 17.84
N ARG A 266 15.08 -10.84 18.65
CA ARG A 266 13.75 -10.99 19.28
C ARG A 266 12.58 -10.63 18.35
N VAL A 267 12.83 -9.93 17.25
CA VAL A 267 11.78 -9.66 16.26
C VAL A 267 11.33 -10.99 15.66
N PRO A 268 10.03 -11.31 15.63
CA PRO A 268 9.55 -12.53 15.00
C PRO A 268 10.05 -12.60 13.54
N PRO A 269 10.38 -13.79 13.04
CA PRO A 269 10.71 -13.97 11.64
C PRO A 269 9.51 -13.53 10.77
N LYS A 270 9.81 -13.07 9.57
CA LYS A 270 8.77 -12.80 8.57
C LYS A 270 7.99 -14.08 8.31
N THR A 271 6.68 -13.99 8.30
CA THR A 271 5.83 -15.13 7.95
C THR A 271 5.34 -14.97 6.53
N HIS A 272 5.49 -16.02 5.74
CA HIS A 272 4.91 -16.14 4.42
C HIS A 272 3.83 -17.22 4.47
N HIS A 273 2.58 -16.84 4.29
CA HIS A 273 1.40 -17.74 4.40
C HIS A 273 1.35 -18.57 5.69
N GLY A 274 1.73 -17.94 6.82
CA GLY A 274 1.73 -18.61 8.11
C GLY A 274 2.99 -19.42 8.41
N HIS A 275 3.90 -19.57 7.45
CA HIS A 275 5.19 -20.23 7.65
C HIS A 275 6.31 -19.21 7.93
N PRO A 276 7.06 -19.34 9.03
CA PRO A 276 8.18 -18.45 9.32
C PRO A 276 9.32 -18.69 8.33
N LEU A 277 9.86 -17.59 7.74
CA LEU A 277 11.05 -17.65 6.92
C LEU A 277 12.32 -17.83 7.78
N PRO A 278 13.34 -18.55 7.30
CA PRO A 278 14.62 -18.66 8.00
C PRO A 278 15.22 -17.27 8.28
N LYS A 279 15.79 -17.11 9.47
CA LYS A 279 16.45 -15.90 9.89
C LYS A 279 17.72 -16.27 10.67
N PRO A 280 18.91 -15.75 10.31
CA PRO A 280 20.13 -16.01 11.08
C PRO A 280 20.04 -15.36 12.46
N VAL A 281 20.75 -15.95 13.41
CA VAL A 281 20.90 -15.39 14.76
C VAL A 281 22.15 -14.52 14.77
N LEU A 282 21.97 -13.24 15.06
CA LEU A 282 23.07 -12.28 15.12
C LEU A 282 23.88 -12.47 16.42
N PRO A 283 25.20 -12.40 16.40
CA PRO A 283 25.99 -12.31 17.63
C PRO A 283 25.63 -11.04 18.42
N GLU A 284 25.47 -11.15 19.71
CA GLU A 284 25.16 -10.01 20.59
C GLU A 284 26.44 -9.18 20.87
N SER A 285 27.00 -8.62 19.81
CA SER A 285 28.24 -7.86 19.77
C SER A 285 28.07 -6.63 18.88
N TYR A 286 29.09 -5.81 18.73
CA TYR A 286 29.14 -4.79 17.73
C TYR A 286 29.31 -5.46 16.35
N ILE A 287 28.44 -5.12 15.41
CA ILE A 287 28.50 -5.64 14.04
C ILE A 287 28.76 -4.47 13.10
N LEU A 288 29.96 -4.46 12.50
CA LEU A 288 30.28 -3.49 11.44
C LEU A 288 29.79 -4.06 10.12
N LEU A 289 29.21 -3.21 9.30
CA LEU A 289 28.78 -3.51 7.95
C LEU A 289 29.45 -2.54 6.97
N LEU A 290 30.34 -3.06 6.14
CA LEU A 290 31.10 -2.31 5.16
C LEU A 290 30.67 -2.75 3.75
N ALA A 291 30.73 -1.87 2.77
CA ALA A 291 30.47 -2.24 1.39
C ALA A 291 31.37 -1.47 0.42
N CYS A 292 31.78 -2.16 -0.65
CA CYS A 292 32.50 -1.56 -1.76
C CYS A 292 31.95 -2.06 -3.09
N ASP A 293 32.36 -1.42 -4.18
CA ASP A 293 32.10 -1.94 -5.54
C ASP A 293 32.76 -3.30 -5.72
N GLU A 294 32.09 -4.24 -6.37
CA GLU A 294 32.51 -5.63 -6.56
C GLU A 294 33.90 -5.71 -7.23
N SER A 295 34.17 -4.82 -8.17
CA SER A 295 35.48 -4.71 -8.84
C SER A 295 36.65 -4.45 -7.88
N ARG A 296 36.38 -3.96 -6.69
CA ARG A 296 37.37 -3.63 -5.65
C ARG A 296 37.41 -4.62 -4.49
N ALA A 297 36.48 -5.57 -4.44
CA ALA A 297 36.26 -6.45 -3.29
C ALA A 297 37.52 -7.19 -2.84
N ALA A 298 38.24 -7.86 -3.76
CA ALA A 298 39.48 -8.61 -3.42
C ALA A 298 40.58 -7.70 -2.84
N SER A 299 40.72 -6.47 -3.36
CA SER A 299 41.71 -5.51 -2.85
C SER A 299 41.32 -4.97 -1.46
N VAL A 300 40.02 -4.75 -1.23
CA VAL A 300 39.48 -4.33 0.07
C VAL A 300 39.67 -5.44 1.08
N GLU A 301 39.28 -6.66 0.79
CA GLU A 301 39.42 -7.81 1.67
C GLU A 301 40.86 -8.03 2.13
N LYS A 302 41.80 -7.98 1.20
CA LYS A 302 43.26 -8.11 1.50
C LYS A 302 43.79 -7.07 2.47
N LYS A 303 43.27 -5.81 2.36
CA LYS A 303 43.67 -4.72 3.26
C LYS A 303 42.90 -4.74 4.57
N LEU A 304 41.66 -5.22 4.56
CA LEU A 304 40.78 -5.26 5.71
C LEU A 304 41.16 -6.36 6.70
N ALA A 305 41.54 -7.54 6.21
CA ALA A 305 41.88 -8.68 7.06
C ALA A 305 42.93 -8.39 8.14
N PRO A 306 44.08 -7.73 7.86
CA PRO A 306 45.03 -7.37 8.91
C PRO A 306 44.46 -6.33 9.88
N ILE A 307 43.63 -5.36 9.42
CA ILE A 307 43.00 -4.37 10.32
C ILE A 307 42.11 -5.07 11.35
N VAL A 308 41.27 -6.00 10.87
CA VAL A 308 40.34 -6.77 11.73
C VAL A 308 41.12 -7.63 12.73
N LYS A 309 42.18 -8.30 12.27
CA LYS A 309 43.01 -9.15 13.12
C LYS A 309 43.74 -8.33 14.18
N ASP A 310 44.35 -7.19 13.79
CA ASP A 310 45.16 -6.34 14.70
C ASP A 310 44.28 -5.72 15.79
N ALA A 311 43.00 -5.37 15.45
CA ALA A 311 42.00 -4.92 16.40
C ALA A 311 41.42 -6.04 17.30
N GLY A 312 41.80 -7.30 17.08
CA GLY A 312 41.25 -8.44 17.81
C GLY A 312 39.77 -8.73 17.54
N ALA A 313 39.30 -8.33 16.36
CA ALA A 313 37.96 -8.59 15.84
C ALA A 313 37.94 -9.80 14.89
N VAL A 314 36.77 -10.23 14.45
CA VAL A 314 36.60 -11.37 13.52
C VAL A 314 35.64 -11.05 12.39
N MET A 315 35.89 -11.64 11.22
CA MET A 315 34.93 -11.56 10.11
C MET A 315 33.71 -12.39 10.43
N LEU A 316 32.52 -11.84 10.11
CA LEU A 316 31.26 -12.56 10.24
C LEU A 316 31.07 -13.59 9.12
N PRO A 317 30.29 -14.66 9.38
CA PRO A 317 29.80 -15.55 8.34
C PRO A 317 29.09 -14.78 7.21
N GLN A 318 29.22 -15.29 5.97
CA GLN A 318 28.70 -14.61 4.79
C GLN A 318 27.16 -14.50 4.79
N ASP A 319 26.47 -15.53 5.25
CA ASP A 319 25.02 -15.57 5.37
C ASP A 319 24.47 -14.49 6.32
N ILE A 320 25.13 -14.24 7.44
CA ILE A 320 24.79 -13.14 8.36
C ILE A 320 25.06 -11.79 7.70
N THR A 321 26.20 -11.66 7.01
CA THR A 321 26.60 -10.42 6.33
C THR A 321 25.62 -10.05 5.23
N GLU A 322 25.23 -10.99 4.38
CA GLU A 322 24.26 -10.79 3.31
C GLU A 322 22.89 -10.47 3.86
N HIS A 323 22.42 -11.21 4.87
CA HIS A 323 21.14 -10.93 5.53
C HIS A 323 21.06 -9.49 6.06
N GLU A 324 22.08 -9.03 6.79
CA GLU A 324 22.09 -7.65 7.33
C GLU A 324 22.25 -6.60 6.23
N TRP A 325 22.97 -6.91 5.17
CA TRP A 325 23.07 -6.01 4.01
C TRP A 325 21.73 -5.86 3.27
N GLU A 326 20.97 -6.92 3.13
CA GLU A 326 19.62 -6.88 2.56
C GLU A 326 18.63 -6.16 3.50
N ASP A 327 18.72 -6.41 4.81
CA ASP A 327 17.84 -5.79 5.83
C ASP A 327 18.15 -4.31 6.13
N ARG A 328 19.21 -3.73 5.52
CA ARG A 328 19.71 -2.36 5.82
C ARG A 328 18.70 -1.23 5.67
N PHE A 329 17.62 -1.43 4.94
CA PHE A 329 16.55 -0.47 4.77
C PHE A 329 15.45 -0.58 5.85
N ASN A 330 15.59 -1.45 6.84
CA ASN A 330 14.57 -1.76 7.84
C ASN A 330 14.94 -1.33 9.28
N PRO A 331 15.44 -0.09 9.52
CA PRO A 331 15.92 0.33 10.84
C PRO A 331 14.80 0.37 11.89
N MET A 332 13.53 0.48 11.49
CA MET A 332 12.38 0.56 12.41
C MET A 332 11.79 -0.81 12.76
N LYS A 333 12.39 -1.92 12.30
CA LYS A 333 11.88 -3.30 12.50
C LYS A 333 11.61 -3.64 13.96
N ILE A 334 12.37 -3.05 14.89
CA ILE A 334 12.23 -3.23 16.34
C ILE A 334 10.86 -2.79 16.88
N LYS A 335 10.13 -1.90 16.19
CA LYS A 335 8.75 -1.57 16.57
C LYS A 335 7.81 -2.80 16.59
N ARG A 336 8.22 -3.90 15.96
CA ARG A 336 7.50 -5.18 16.01
C ARG A 336 7.42 -5.79 17.40
N ILE A 337 8.36 -5.47 18.29
CA ILE A 337 8.42 -5.99 19.67
C ILE A 337 8.13 -4.92 20.74
N GLY A 338 8.08 -3.64 20.35
CA GLY A 338 7.64 -2.55 21.22
C GLY A 338 6.94 -1.49 20.35
N PRO A 339 5.70 -1.06 20.68
CA PRO A 339 4.85 -0.38 19.72
C PRO A 339 5.36 1.00 19.30
N SER A 340 6.33 1.54 20.03
CA SER A 340 6.87 2.87 19.74
C SER A 340 8.37 2.92 20.03
N LEU A 341 9.06 3.85 19.39
CA LEU A 341 10.48 4.12 19.58
C LEU A 341 10.68 5.61 19.90
N VAL A 342 11.55 5.90 20.84
CA VAL A 342 12.03 7.26 21.10
C VAL A 342 13.35 7.43 20.35
N PRO A 343 13.40 8.28 19.31
CA PRO A 343 14.63 8.50 18.56
C PRO A 343 15.53 9.55 19.23
N ALA A 344 16.84 9.36 19.09
CA ALA A 344 17.86 10.39 19.27
C ALA A 344 18.87 10.24 18.12
N GLU A 345 18.90 11.20 17.21
CA GLU A 345 19.88 11.22 16.12
C GLU A 345 20.94 12.28 16.39
N VAL A 346 22.19 11.85 16.46
CA VAL A 346 23.32 12.72 16.77
C VAL A 346 24.48 12.46 15.82
N ILE A 347 25.29 13.49 15.60
CA ILE A 347 26.59 13.36 14.94
C ILE A 347 27.67 13.48 16.02
N VAL A 348 28.63 12.56 16.00
CA VAL A 348 29.78 12.59 16.92
C VAL A 348 31.08 12.47 16.13
N PRO A 349 32.23 13.00 16.68
CA PRO A 349 33.54 12.75 16.10
C PRO A 349 33.89 11.26 16.13
N LEU A 350 34.51 10.76 15.06
CA LEU A 350 34.88 9.35 14.92
C LEU A 350 35.80 8.89 16.05
N ASN A 351 36.78 9.71 16.41
CA ASN A 351 37.76 9.45 17.47
C ASN A 351 37.22 9.57 18.91
N ARG A 352 35.89 9.65 19.07
CA ARG A 352 35.19 9.70 20.37
C ARG A 352 34.13 8.61 20.52
N ILE A 353 34.06 7.68 19.57
CA ILE A 353 33.03 6.61 19.60
C ILE A 353 33.13 5.80 20.88
N ALA A 354 34.33 5.34 21.25
CA ALA A 354 34.52 4.49 22.42
C ALA A 354 34.00 5.17 23.70
N GLU A 355 34.41 6.40 23.95
CA GLU A 355 34.00 7.17 25.12
C GLU A 355 32.49 7.47 25.10
N VAL A 356 31.92 7.77 23.92
CA VAL A 356 30.49 8.05 23.79
C VAL A 356 29.65 6.79 24.12
N PHE A 357 30.04 5.61 23.66
CA PHE A 357 29.30 4.38 23.94
C PHE A 357 29.46 3.95 25.39
N GLU A 358 30.63 3.98 25.97
CA GLU A 358 30.86 3.68 27.39
C GLU A 358 30.01 4.60 28.29
N GLN A 359 30.05 5.92 28.03
CA GLN A 359 29.27 6.89 28.77
C GLN A 359 27.74 6.76 28.48
N MET A 360 27.32 6.31 27.30
CA MET A 360 25.92 6.09 26.99
C MET A 360 25.36 4.95 27.83
N GLU A 361 26.07 3.85 27.97
CA GLU A 361 25.67 2.70 28.81
C GLU A 361 25.58 3.07 30.30
N GLU A 362 26.46 3.97 30.78
CA GLU A 362 26.38 4.51 32.13
C GLU A 362 25.23 5.50 32.29
N THR A 363 24.98 6.34 31.30
CA THR A 363 24.02 7.45 31.33
C THR A 363 22.58 6.98 31.14
N VAL A 364 22.31 6.05 30.20
CA VAL A 364 20.97 5.58 29.84
C VAL A 364 20.85 4.09 30.12
N LYS A 365 20.05 3.75 31.15
CA LYS A 365 19.87 2.34 31.59
C LYS A 365 18.85 1.54 30.77
N PRO A 366 17.74 2.11 30.24
CA PRO A 366 16.92 1.42 29.26
C PRO A 366 17.74 1.05 28.01
N PRO A 367 17.43 -0.07 27.35
CA PRO A 367 18.16 -0.51 26.18
C PRO A 367 18.09 0.54 25.06
N VAL A 368 19.27 0.96 24.59
CA VAL A 368 19.43 1.87 23.45
C VAL A 368 19.96 1.07 22.27
N LEU A 369 19.12 0.86 21.26
CA LEU A 369 19.56 0.35 19.97
C LEU A 369 20.29 1.49 19.23
N VAL A 370 21.46 1.22 18.68
CA VAL A 370 22.20 2.18 17.87
C VAL A 370 22.55 1.56 16.52
N GLU A 371 22.19 2.26 15.44
CA GLU A 371 22.73 2.05 14.11
C GLU A 371 23.53 3.29 13.71
N ALA A 372 24.74 3.08 13.19
CA ALA A 372 25.70 4.13 12.93
C ALA A 372 26.11 4.15 11.47
N THR A 373 26.25 5.34 10.88
CA THR A 373 26.71 5.56 9.51
C THR A 373 27.84 6.56 9.46
N MET A 374 28.95 6.16 8.89
CA MET A 374 30.11 7.03 8.70
C MET A 374 29.86 8.02 7.56
N VAL A 375 30.09 9.32 7.81
CA VAL A 375 29.81 10.40 6.85
C VAL A 375 31.08 10.95 6.20
N SER A 376 32.16 10.81 6.91
CA SER A 376 33.49 11.23 6.45
C SER A 376 34.52 10.63 7.39
N SER A 377 35.79 10.86 7.10
CA SER A 377 36.91 10.50 7.96
C SER A 377 36.82 11.01 9.40
N LYS A 378 35.96 11.96 9.67
CA LYS A 378 35.94 12.67 10.97
C LYS A 378 34.65 12.51 11.76
N HIS A 379 33.57 12.11 11.14
CA HIS A 379 32.26 12.13 11.77
C HIS A 379 31.43 10.87 11.47
N ILE A 380 30.63 10.48 12.44
CA ILE A 380 29.67 9.40 12.32
C ILE A 380 28.30 9.85 12.84
N VAL A 381 27.24 9.45 12.15
CA VAL A 381 25.86 9.65 12.58
C VAL A 381 25.40 8.42 13.36
N LEU A 382 24.82 8.65 14.52
CA LEU A 382 24.24 7.63 15.38
C LEU A 382 22.72 7.80 15.38
N LEU A 383 21.99 6.80 14.89
CA LEU A 383 20.55 6.65 15.06
C LEU A 383 20.31 5.82 16.32
N CYS A 384 20.02 6.49 17.44
CA CYS A 384 19.73 5.85 18.72
C CYS A 384 18.21 5.71 18.89
N LEU A 385 17.73 4.50 19.22
CA LEU A 385 16.31 4.21 19.38
C LEU A 385 16.08 3.53 20.74
N ILE A 386 15.13 4.06 21.53
CA ILE A 386 14.73 3.50 22.83
C ILE A 386 13.33 2.92 22.68
N PRO A 387 13.12 1.57 22.79
CA PRO A 387 11.80 0.97 22.71
C PRO A 387 10.92 1.35 23.90
N HIS A 388 9.70 1.80 23.62
CA HIS A 388 8.70 2.07 24.66
C HIS A 388 7.27 2.06 24.09
N ASP A 389 6.26 2.33 24.93
CA ASP A 389 4.85 2.38 24.54
C ASP A 389 4.32 3.81 24.61
N ALA A 390 4.03 4.44 23.44
CA ALA A 390 3.54 5.81 23.35
C ALA A 390 2.18 6.05 24.01
N ARG A 391 1.43 4.99 24.37
CA ARG A 391 0.15 5.11 25.09
C ARG A 391 0.33 5.41 26.58
N LYS A 392 1.51 5.15 27.11
CA LYS A 392 1.81 5.30 28.56
C LYS A 392 2.35 6.69 28.86
N LEU A 393 1.96 7.25 29.99
CA LEU A 393 2.48 8.56 30.44
C LEU A 393 4.00 8.53 30.61
N THR A 394 4.56 7.37 30.97
CA THR A 394 6.01 7.15 31.07
C THR A 394 6.76 7.35 29.75
N PHE A 395 6.07 7.37 28.58
CA PHE A 395 6.68 7.73 27.30
C PHE A 395 7.25 9.16 27.32
N ASN A 396 6.63 10.09 28.09
CA ASN A 396 7.20 11.44 28.27
C ASN A 396 8.56 11.38 28.96
N LEU A 397 8.74 10.48 29.94
CA LEU A 397 10.04 10.30 30.61
C LEU A 397 11.04 9.58 29.69
N ALA A 398 10.63 8.59 28.92
CA ALA A 398 11.49 7.94 27.93
C ALA A 398 12.03 8.97 26.90
N PHE A 399 11.18 9.91 26.49
CA PHE A 399 11.58 10.98 25.57
C PHE A 399 12.67 11.88 26.16
N THR A 400 12.71 12.05 27.48
CA THR A 400 13.78 12.87 28.09
C THR A 400 15.15 12.19 28.01
N LEU A 401 15.22 10.86 27.90
CA LEU A 401 16.48 10.14 27.69
C LEU A 401 17.09 10.44 26.33
N SER A 402 16.28 10.76 25.30
CA SER A 402 16.84 11.25 24.03
C SER A 402 17.59 12.56 24.18
N LEU A 403 17.13 13.43 25.10
CA LEU A 403 17.83 14.68 25.44
C LEU A 403 19.14 14.42 26.20
N SER A 404 19.18 13.34 27.03
CA SER A 404 20.44 12.93 27.71
C SER A 404 21.47 12.45 26.69
N ILE A 405 21.06 11.68 25.67
CA ILE A 405 21.93 11.25 24.57
C ILE A 405 22.44 12.47 23.79
N LEU A 406 21.57 13.43 23.48
CA LEU A 406 21.98 14.67 22.81
C LEU A 406 23.01 15.48 23.66
N LYS A 407 22.79 15.61 24.96
CA LYS A 407 23.69 16.30 25.88
C LYS A 407 25.03 15.56 25.96
N LEU A 408 25.01 14.23 25.98
CA LEU A 408 26.22 13.40 25.92
C LEU A 408 27.01 13.66 24.64
N ALA A 409 26.36 13.59 23.47
CA ALA A 409 26.99 13.85 22.18
C ALA A 409 27.66 15.23 22.17
N LYS A 410 27.00 16.28 22.68
CA LYS A 410 27.57 17.64 22.79
C LYS A 410 28.81 17.70 23.67
N ARG A 411 28.87 16.94 24.79
CA ARG A 411 30.03 16.87 25.69
C ARG A 411 31.28 16.38 24.95
N TYR A 412 31.11 15.48 23.98
CA TYR A 412 32.16 14.90 23.17
C TYR A 412 32.35 15.59 21.81
N GLY A 413 31.93 16.84 21.67
CA GLY A 413 32.14 17.67 20.47
C GLY A 413 31.16 17.38 19.35
N GLY A 414 30.10 16.56 19.60
CA GLY A 414 29.05 16.27 18.67
C GLY A 414 27.88 17.26 18.71
N ARG A 415 26.81 16.98 17.97
CA ARG A 415 25.63 17.82 17.88
C ARG A 415 24.40 16.99 17.48
N ALA A 416 23.22 17.58 17.53
CA ALA A 416 22.04 17.00 16.90
C ALA A 416 22.28 16.79 15.38
N TYR A 417 21.76 15.69 14.84
CA TYR A 417 21.88 15.40 13.41
C TYR A 417 21.05 16.37 12.57
N ALA A 418 19.80 16.58 12.93
CA ALA A 418 18.87 17.47 12.26
C ALA A 418 18.09 18.32 13.27
N SER A 419 17.48 19.36 12.78
CA SER A 419 16.50 20.16 13.53
C SER A 419 15.11 20.03 12.89
N GLY A 420 14.14 20.71 13.40
CA GLY A 420 12.77 20.75 12.88
C GLY A 420 11.88 21.33 13.95
N LEU A 421 10.56 21.17 13.79
CA LEU A 421 9.61 21.73 14.76
C LEU A 421 9.87 21.22 16.19
N TYR A 422 10.27 19.94 16.34
CA TYR A 422 10.42 19.29 17.64
C TYR A 422 11.77 19.58 18.32
N LEU A 423 12.80 19.91 17.56
CA LEU A 423 14.17 20.26 18.04
C LEU A 423 14.60 21.64 17.55
N ALA A 424 13.67 22.58 17.46
CA ALA A 424 13.93 23.92 16.95
C ALA A 424 14.95 24.72 17.80
N GLN A 425 15.19 24.37 19.09
CA GLN A 425 16.24 24.94 19.92
C GLN A 425 17.63 24.54 19.44
N GLU A 426 17.76 23.44 18.68
CA GLU A 426 19.05 22.99 18.14
C GLU A 426 19.39 23.63 16.78
N ALA A 427 18.45 24.36 16.17
CA ALA A 427 18.58 24.88 14.82
C ALA A 427 19.84 25.70 14.59
N ASN A 428 20.23 26.58 15.55
CA ASN A 428 21.43 27.39 15.44
C ASN A 428 22.72 26.54 15.41
N GLN A 429 22.77 25.44 16.18
CA GLN A 429 23.92 24.55 16.18
C GLN A 429 23.98 23.68 14.92
N VAL A 430 22.82 23.22 14.44
CA VAL A 430 22.73 22.37 13.26
C VAL A 430 23.01 23.17 11.99
N HIS A 431 22.37 24.32 11.80
CA HIS A 431 22.39 25.08 10.55
C HIS A 431 23.32 26.32 10.56
N ARG A 432 23.80 26.72 11.72
CA ARG A 432 24.76 27.83 11.87
C ARG A 432 24.26 29.12 11.18
N THR A 433 25.06 29.69 10.30
CA THR A 433 24.78 30.95 9.57
C THR A 433 23.57 30.85 8.62
N ARG A 434 23.16 29.65 8.21
CA ARG A 434 21.98 29.44 7.30
C ARG A 434 20.68 29.95 7.93
N ILE A 435 20.49 29.83 9.23
CA ILE A 435 19.30 30.35 9.92
C ILE A 435 19.08 31.84 9.66
N SER A 436 20.12 32.64 9.80
CA SER A 436 20.03 34.09 9.53
C SER A 436 19.76 34.36 8.05
N GLN A 437 20.37 33.62 7.14
CA GLN A 437 20.08 33.68 5.70
C GLN A 437 18.62 33.40 5.40
N TRP A 438 18.05 32.29 5.93
CA TRP A 438 16.66 31.92 5.73
C TRP A 438 15.66 32.92 6.30
N LEU A 439 15.92 33.43 7.52
CA LEU A 439 15.07 34.46 8.16
C LEU A 439 15.10 35.79 7.40
N ASN A 440 16.23 36.17 6.84
CA ASN A 440 16.35 37.37 6.00
C ASN A 440 15.58 37.20 4.70
N PHE A 441 15.81 36.09 4.02
CA PHE A 441 15.08 35.75 2.79
C PHE A 441 13.57 35.70 3.01
N LYS A 442 13.14 35.08 4.10
CA LYS A 442 11.74 34.99 4.46
C LYS A 442 11.11 36.35 4.75
N ARG A 443 11.84 37.26 5.41
CA ARG A 443 11.34 38.64 5.64
C ARG A 443 11.17 39.41 4.32
N GLU A 444 12.03 39.18 3.37
CA GLU A 444 11.97 39.82 2.04
C GLU A 444 10.86 39.22 1.14
N LYS A 445 10.80 37.89 1.03
CA LYS A 445 9.98 37.16 0.05
C LYS A 445 8.67 36.60 0.61
N ASP A 446 8.53 36.48 1.94
CA ASP A 446 7.36 35.90 2.63
C ASP A 446 6.96 36.76 3.85
N ALA A 447 6.72 38.05 3.61
CA ALA A 447 6.38 38.98 4.69
C ALA A 447 5.13 38.56 5.48
N LYS A 448 4.20 37.83 4.89
CA LYS A 448 3.00 37.26 5.54
C LYS A 448 3.28 35.95 6.28
N ASN A 449 4.49 35.39 6.20
CA ASN A 449 4.90 34.12 6.80
C ASN A 449 3.97 32.95 6.42
N LEU A 450 3.66 32.79 5.13
CA LEU A 450 2.76 31.76 4.62
C LEU A 450 3.46 30.43 4.34
N PHE A 451 4.75 30.44 4.00
CA PHE A 451 5.49 29.23 3.67
C PHE A 451 5.97 28.50 4.92
N ASN A 452 5.37 27.33 5.17
CA ASN A 452 5.66 26.40 6.26
C ASN A 452 5.95 27.08 7.60
N PRO A 453 5.04 27.88 8.14
CA PRO A 453 5.28 28.70 9.34
C PRO A 453 5.61 27.82 10.56
N ARG A 454 6.31 28.42 11.55
CA ARG A 454 6.79 27.82 12.80
C ARG A 454 7.94 26.81 12.67
N LYS A 455 8.40 26.42 11.46
CA LYS A 455 9.46 25.40 11.33
C LYS A 455 10.83 25.90 11.74
N LEU A 456 11.19 27.14 11.39
CA LEU A 456 12.46 27.77 11.80
C LEU A 456 12.40 28.34 13.20
N SER A 457 11.31 29.04 13.54
CA SER A 457 11.16 29.71 14.85
C SER A 457 10.80 28.74 15.97
N GLY A 458 10.20 27.59 15.65
CA GLY A 458 9.67 26.65 16.64
C GLY A 458 8.41 27.16 17.35
N ILE A 459 8.02 26.45 18.39
CA ILE A 459 6.91 26.82 19.30
C ILE A 459 7.56 27.30 20.61
N PRO A 460 7.39 28.59 21.01
CA PRO A 460 8.07 29.14 22.17
C PRO A 460 7.96 28.33 23.45
N LEU A 461 6.74 27.89 23.77
CA LEU A 461 6.49 27.09 24.98
C LEU A 461 7.14 25.72 24.92
N MET A 462 7.21 25.08 23.75
CA MET A 462 7.93 23.81 23.55
C MET A 462 9.43 24.01 23.71
N LYS A 463 10.01 25.05 23.12
CA LYS A 463 11.43 25.42 23.31
C LYS A 463 11.78 25.63 24.78
N MET A 464 10.92 26.34 25.51
CA MET A 464 11.07 26.56 26.96
C MET A 464 11.02 25.21 27.71
N MET A 465 10.04 24.39 27.44
CA MET A 465 9.90 23.05 28.07
C MET A 465 11.11 22.16 27.82
N ILE A 466 11.60 22.08 26.59
CA ILE A 466 12.79 21.28 26.26
C ILE A 466 14.06 21.88 26.85
N GLY A 467 14.19 23.20 26.82
CA GLY A 467 15.31 23.93 27.47
C GLY A 467 15.36 23.68 28.98
N THR A 468 14.20 23.73 29.64
CA THR A 468 14.07 23.37 31.07
C THR A 468 14.45 21.92 31.32
N ALA A 469 13.95 20.97 30.49
CA ALA A 469 14.30 19.56 30.61
C ALA A 469 15.83 19.32 30.45
N LEU A 470 16.48 20.03 29.55
CA LEU A 470 17.95 19.99 29.39
C LEU A 470 18.70 20.60 30.57
N ALA A 471 18.22 21.68 31.17
CA ALA A 471 18.81 22.30 32.36
C ALA A 471 18.72 21.38 33.58
N PHE A 472 17.58 20.70 33.77
CA PHE A 472 17.35 19.74 34.84
C PHE A 472 17.60 18.28 34.41
N GLU A 473 18.39 18.04 33.37
CA GLU A 473 18.65 16.72 32.77
C GLU A 473 19.07 15.67 33.83
N PRO A 474 19.95 15.90 34.81
CA PRO A 474 20.32 14.86 35.76
C PRO A 474 19.12 14.30 36.56
N MET A 475 18.21 15.17 36.99
CA MET A 475 17.01 14.76 37.72
C MET A 475 16.03 13.98 36.81
N VAL A 476 15.79 14.48 35.62
CA VAL A 476 14.88 13.89 34.63
C VAL A 476 15.42 12.54 34.14
N ARG A 477 16.74 12.44 33.97
CA ARG A 477 17.44 11.19 33.62
C ARG A 477 17.30 10.11 34.71
N ILE A 478 17.45 10.48 36.00
CA ILE A 478 17.22 9.52 37.10
C ILE A 478 15.81 8.94 37.04
N MET A 479 14.82 9.78 36.77
CA MET A 479 13.42 9.32 36.59
C MET A 479 13.27 8.46 35.35
N GLY A 480 13.86 8.88 34.23
CA GLY A 480 13.83 8.12 32.96
C GLY A 480 14.48 6.74 33.06
N ASN A 481 15.61 6.65 33.79
CA ASN A 481 16.34 5.38 34.00
C ASN A 481 15.60 4.33 34.84
N ARG A 482 14.51 4.72 35.53
CA ARG A 482 13.64 3.78 36.26
C ARG A 482 12.59 3.13 35.35
N ILE A 483 12.48 3.55 34.10
CA ILE A 483 11.51 3.01 33.17
C ILE A 483 11.98 1.63 32.70
N LYS A 484 11.09 0.65 32.81
CA LYS A 484 11.32 -0.68 32.22
C LYS A 484 10.82 -0.66 30.76
N PRO A 485 11.61 -1.17 29.79
CA PRO A 485 11.16 -1.30 28.42
C PRO A 485 9.93 -2.20 28.37
N GLN A 486 8.94 -1.78 27.59
CA GLN A 486 7.69 -2.53 27.44
C GLN A 486 7.74 -3.25 26.12
N LEU A 487 7.93 -4.54 26.20
CA LEU A 487 7.84 -5.48 25.09
C LEU A 487 6.37 -5.91 24.90
N ARG A 488 6.08 -6.61 23.78
CA ARG A 488 4.73 -7.05 23.44
C ARG A 488 3.98 -7.62 24.63
N GLU A 489 2.84 -7.01 24.96
CA GLU A 489 1.84 -7.54 25.88
C GLU A 489 0.64 -8.04 25.07
N ASN A 490 -0.19 -8.89 25.66
CA ASN A 490 -1.47 -9.27 25.05
C ASN A 490 -2.36 -8.03 24.92
N TRP A 491 -2.63 -7.64 23.68
CA TRP A 491 -3.45 -6.50 23.37
C TRP A 491 -4.91 -6.92 23.28
N LYS A 492 -5.76 -6.19 23.99
CA LYS A 492 -7.20 -6.43 23.98
C LYS A 492 -7.84 -5.74 22.78
N ALA A 493 -8.94 -6.31 22.32
CA ALA A 493 -9.84 -5.64 21.39
C ALA A 493 -10.28 -4.29 21.95
N LYS A 494 -10.37 -3.26 21.08
CA LYS A 494 -10.71 -1.90 21.48
C LYS A 494 -11.49 -1.18 20.40
N ASN A 495 -12.60 -0.56 20.79
CA ASN A 495 -13.45 0.24 19.89
C ASN A 495 -13.88 -0.53 18.61
N GLY A 496 -14.16 -1.82 18.75
CA GLY A 496 -14.57 -2.70 17.65
C GLY A 496 -13.42 -3.25 16.82
N LEU A 497 -12.17 -2.99 17.21
CA LEU A 497 -10.99 -3.56 16.54
C LEU A 497 -10.47 -4.78 17.29
N PRO A 498 -10.11 -5.88 16.60
CA PRO A 498 -9.39 -7.02 17.19
C PRO A 498 -8.06 -6.61 17.82
N GLY A 499 -7.62 -7.32 18.86
CA GLY A 499 -6.43 -6.99 19.61
C GLY A 499 -5.14 -6.92 18.77
N ASP A 500 -4.95 -7.86 17.85
CA ASP A 500 -3.79 -7.87 16.96
C ASP A 500 -3.80 -6.68 15.99
N VAL A 501 -4.97 -6.30 15.46
CA VAL A 501 -5.12 -5.12 14.61
C VAL A 501 -4.79 -3.84 15.40
N VAL A 502 -5.24 -3.74 16.66
CA VAL A 502 -4.87 -2.62 17.54
C VAL A 502 -3.35 -2.58 17.72
N TRP A 503 -2.72 -3.74 18.00
CA TRP A 503 -1.26 -3.81 18.10
C TRP A 503 -0.54 -3.31 16.86
N TYR A 504 -0.92 -3.81 15.68
CA TYR A 504 -0.29 -3.42 14.41
C TYR A 504 -0.50 -1.95 14.09
N ALA A 505 -1.68 -1.39 14.38
CA ALA A 505 -1.96 0.03 14.18
C ALA A 505 -1.05 0.96 15.00
N TYR A 506 -0.65 0.54 16.21
CA TYR A 506 0.32 1.27 17.02
C TYR A 506 1.77 0.96 16.64
N SER A 507 2.09 -0.28 16.26
CA SER A 507 3.43 -0.68 15.83
C SER A 507 3.81 -0.07 14.49
N CYS A 508 2.86 0.20 13.60
CA CYS A 508 3.13 0.81 12.29
C CYS A 508 4.00 2.06 12.42
N ALA A 509 5.17 2.06 11.74
CA ALA A 509 6.10 3.18 11.75
C ALA A 509 5.62 4.39 10.94
N ARG A 510 4.57 4.25 10.13
CA ARG A 510 4.07 5.26 9.19
C ARG A 510 5.14 5.74 8.18
N CYS A 511 6.14 4.91 7.90
CA CYS A 511 7.28 5.23 7.04
C CYS A 511 6.88 5.44 5.57
N GLY A 512 5.82 4.78 5.08
CA GLY A 512 5.31 4.93 3.72
C GLY A 512 5.82 3.91 2.71
N TYR A 513 6.64 2.91 3.08
CA TYR A 513 7.11 1.86 2.16
C TYR A 513 5.93 1.20 1.45
N CYS A 514 4.94 0.74 2.22
CA CYS A 514 3.72 0.12 1.71
C CYS A 514 2.86 1.09 0.86
N ARG A 515 2.94 2.40 1.08
CA ARG A 515 2.22 3.40 0.27
C ARG A 515 2.80 3.48 -1.13
N ASN A 516 4.13 3.52 -1.26
CA ASN A 516 4.81 3.68 -2.55
C ASN A 516 4.51 2.55 -3.53
N VAL A 517 4.36 1.33 -3.01
CA VAL A 517 4.08 0.14 -3.85
C VAL A 517 2.59 -0.18 -3.95
N CYS A 518 1.69 0.58 -3.32
CA CYS A 518 0.27 0.28 -3.30
C CYS A 518 -0.41 0.68 -4.60
N GLU A 519 -0.93 -0.29 -5.35
CA GLU A 519 -1.68 -0.08 -6.59
C GLU A 519 -2.90 0.84 -6.38
N LEU A 520 -3.69 0.59 -5.31
CA LEU A 520 -4.85 1.42 -5.00
C LEU A 520 -4.45 2.88 -4.74
N TYR A 521 -3.36 3.13 -4.04
CA TYR A 521 -2.82 4.47 -3.85
C TYR A 521 -2.31 5.06 -5.17
N GLY A 522 -1.58 4.30 -5.98
CA GLY A 522 -1.14 4.72 -7.31
C GLY A 522 -2.30 5.18 -8.20
N GLY A 523 -3.43 4.47 -8.16
CA GLY A 523 -4.64 4.80 -8.92
C GLY A 523 -5.42 6.00 -8.35
N LYS A 524 -5.66 6.05 -7.04
CA LYS A 524 -6.50 7.08 -6.36
C LYS A 524 -5.68 8.27 -5.85
N GLY A 525 -4.46 8.06 -5.40
CA GLY A 525 -3.53 9.11 -4.95
C GLY A 525 -3.81 9.71 -3.57
N TRP A 526 -4.79 9.22 -2.81
CA TRP A 526 -5.14 9.75 -1.49
C TRP A 526 -4.65 8.83 -0.36
N GLU A 527 -4.22 9.44 0.75
CA GLU A 527 -3.63 8.71 1.88
C GLU A 527 -4.58 7.67 2.47
N SER A 528 -5.89 7.95 2.55
CA SER A 528 -6.91 7.03 3.06
C SER A 528 -6.98 5.70 2.29
N THR A 529 -6.54 5.69 1.03
CA THR A 529 -6.52 4.49 0.19
C THR A 529 -5.24 3.67 0.38
N SER A 530 -4.18 4.29 0.92
CA SER A 530 -2.89 3.62 1.16
C SER A 530 -2.92 2.72 2.40
N PRO A 531 -2.07 1.67 2.47
CA PRO A 531 -1.97 0.87 3.69
C PRO A 531 -1.49 1.70 4.89
N ARG A 532 -0.58 2.67 4.69
CA ARG A 532 -0.13 3.61 5.74
C ARG A 532 -1.30 4.40 6.30
N GLY A 533 -2.13 4.96 5.43
CA GLY A 533 -3.31 5.75 5.83
C GLY A 533 -4.34 4.90 6.54
N LYS A 534 -4.58 3.65 6.08
CA LYS A 534 -5.46 2.69 6.75
C LYS A 534 -4.97 2.38 8.17
N TRP A 535 -3.67 2.11 8.38
CA TRP A 535 -3.11 1.93 9.73
C TRP A 535 -3.24 3.18 10.60
N ALA A 536 -3.00 4.36 10.04
CA ALA A 536 -3.18 5.62 10.75
C ALA A 536 -4.65 5.84 11.16
N TYR A 537 -5.59 5.50 10.29
CA TYR A 537 -7.02 5.56 10.58
C TYR A 537 -7.43 4.56 11.68
N LEU A 538 -6.98 3.30 11.59
CA LEU A 538 -7.23 2.28 12.60
C LEU A 538 -6.70 2.70 13.98
N ARG A 539 -5.52 3.31 14.02
CA ARG A 539 -4.98 3.89 15.26
C ARG A 539 -5.90 4.98 15.83
N ARG A 540 -6.45 5.87 14.99
CA ARG A 540 -7.39 6.90 15.42
C ARG A 540 -8.71 6.28 15.94
N VAL A 541 -9.19 5.21 15.33
CA VAL A 541 -10.34 4.44 15.83
C VAL A 541 -10.01 3.82 17.20
N ALA A 542 -8.85 3.20 17.35
CA ALA A 542 -8.40 2.66 18.63
C ALA A 542 -8.26 3.73 19.73
N GLU A 543 -7.91 4.97 19.37
CA GLU A 543 -7.85 6.13 20.26
C GLU A 543 -9.25 6.75 20.56
N GLY A 544 -10.31 6.32 19.88
CA GLY A 544 -11.67 6.87 20.01
C GLY A 544 -11.86 8.23 19.31
N ARG A 545 -10.95 8.59 18.41
CA ARG A 545 -10.94 9.84 17.64
C ARG A 545 -11.66 9.77 16.31
N GLU A 546 -11.90 8.55 15.82
CA GLU A 546 -12.64 8.23 14.59
C GLU A 546 -13.58 7.06 14.81
N LYS A 547 -14.56 6.92 13.92
CA LYS A 547 -15.49 5.79 13.85
C LYS A 547 -15.51 5.29 12.39
N PHE A 548 -15.77 4.00 12.22
CA PHE A 548 -16.00 3.46 10.89
C PHE A 548 -17.32 3.99 10.31
N ASP A 549 -17.25 4.40 9.07
CA ASP A 549 -18.39 4.65 8.20
C ASP A 549 -18.28 3.81 6.92
N GLN A 550 -19.27 3.89 6.05
CA GLN A 550 -19.31 3.13 4.83
C GLN A 550 -18.17 3.53 3.87
N GLU A 551 -17.83 4.80 3.79
CA GLU A 551 -16.77 5.26 2.87
C GLU A 551 -15.39 4.73 3.26
N MET A 552 -15.04 4.75 4.56
CA MET A 552 -13.78 4.15 4.99
C MET A 552 -13.79 2.64 4.87
N THR A 553 -14.93 1.98 5.12
CA THR A 553 -15.11 0.54 4.86
C THR A 553 -14.86 0.22 3.38
N ASN A 554 -15.39 1.01 2.48
CA ASN A 554 -15.16 0.87 1.03
C ASN A 554 -13.66 0.94 0.67
N ASN A 555 -12.86 1.77 1.36
CA ASN A 555 -11.41 1.81 1.14
C ASN A 555 -10.70 0.48 1.53
N PHE A 556 -11.22 -0.26 2.52
CA PHE A 556 -10.73 -1.61 2.80
C PHE A 556 -11.21 -2.63 1.74
N LEU A 557 -12.46 -2.53 1.30
CA LEU A 557 -13.05 -3.43 0.30
C LEU A 557 -12.44 -3.29 -1.09
N LYS A 558 -11.97 -2.08 -1.47
CA LYS A 558 -11.30 -1.82 -2.76
C LYS A 558 -9.89 -2.37 -2.88
N CYS A 559 -9.33 -2.90 -1.81
CA CYS A 559 -7.97 -3.45 -1.85
C CYS A 559 -7.86 -4.56 -2.89
N THR A 560 -6.81 -4.49 -3.72
CA THR A 560 -6.55 -5.47 -4.80
C THR A 560 -6.04 -6.82 -4.31
N THR A 561 -5.80 -6.99 -3.01
CA THR A 561 -5.27 -8.22 -2.39
C THR A 561 -3.91 -8.69 -2.96
N CYS A 562 -3.11 -7.75 -3.49
CA CYS A 562 -1.88 -8.10 -4.21
C CYS A 562 -0.65 -8.32 -3.31
N GLU A 563 -0.73 -8.09 -2.00
CA GLU A 563 0.30 -8.30 -0.98
C GLU A 563 1.65 -7.56 -1.19
N ARG A 564 1.78 -6.64 -2.17
CA ARG A 564 3.02 -5.85 -2.34
C ARG A 564 3.39 -5.07 -1.08
N CYS A 565 2.39 -4.61 -0.34
CA CYS A 565 2.58 -3.88 0.91
C CYS A 565 3.17 -4.76 2.02
N ASP A 566 2.79 -6.03 2.09
CA ASP A 566 3.33 -7.01 3.04
C ASP A 566 4.79 -7.28 2.76
N PHE A 567 5.10 -7.50 1.47
CA PHE A 567 6.46 -7.80 1.02
C PHE A 567 7.44 -6.65 1.31
N THR A 568 6.97 -5.41 1.19
CA THR A 568 7.81 -4.20 1.38
C THR A 568 7.85 -3.70 2.81
N CYS A 569 6.98 -4.17 3.71
CA CYS A 569 6.87 -3.63 5.07
C CYS A 569 8.15 -3.88 5.88
N GLN A 570 8.84 -2.81 6.29
CA GLN A 570 10.05 -2.93 7.12
C GLN A 570 9.82 -3.55 8.50
N LEU A 571 8.56 -3.62 8.96
CA LEU A 571 8.18 -4.25 10.22
C LEU A 571 7.61 -5.66 10.03
N ASP A 572 7.50 -6.13 8.81
CA ASP A 572 6.84 -7.40 8.47
C ASP A 572 5.44 -7.51 9.11
N LEU A 573 4.66 -6.42 9.07
CA LEU A 573 3.28 -6.44 9.53
C LEU A 573 2.43 -7.23 8.53
N PRO A 574 1.52 -8.10 9.00
CA PRO A 574 0.57 -8.81 8.15
C PRO A 574 -0.53 -7.84 7.67
N ILE A 575 -0.26 -7.10 6.61
CA ILE A 575 -1.09 -5.97 6.16
C ILE A 575 -2.35 -6.48 5.46
N GLU A 576 -2.22 -7.28 4.39
CA GLU A 576 -3.36 -7.84 3.68
C GLU A 576 -4.19 -8.76 4.58
N PRO A 577 -3.60 -9.69 5.35
CA PRO A 577 -4.37 -10.49 6.31
C PRO A 577 -5.15 -9.65 7.32
N SER A 578 -4.61 -8.52 7.77
CA SER A 578 -5.33 -7.59 8.65
C SER A 578 -6.50 -6.91 7.94
N TRP A 579 -6.36 -6.60 6.64
CA TRP A 579 -7.47 -6.06 5.85
C TRP A 579 -8.58 -7.10 5.64
N ALA A 580 -8.23 -8.37 5.44
CA ALA A 580 -9.19 -9.46 5.36
C ALA A 580 -10.00 -9.56 6.67
N VAL A 581 -9.32 -9.50 7.83
CA VAL A 581 -9.99 -9.47 9.15
C VAL A 581 -10.91 -8.26 9.27
N MET A 582 -10.44 -7.07 8.89
CA MET A 582 -11.25 -5.85 8.99
C MET A 582 -12.49 -5.87 8.10
N ARG A 583 -12.38 -6.40 6.87
CA ARG A 583 -13.55 -6.57 5.98
C ARG A 583 -14.63 -7.43 6.64
N GLY A 584 -14.23 -8.57 7.20
CA GLY A 584 -15.17 -9.46 7.90
C GLY A 584 -15.77 -8.82 9.15
N GLU A 585 -14.97 -8.19 10.00
CA GLU A 585 -15.46 -7.50 11.19
C GLU A 585 -16.46 -6.36 10.89
N LEU A 586 -16.32 -5.71 9.76
CA LEU A 586 -17.20 -4.62 9.36
C LEU A 586 -18.47 -5.11 8.66
N VAL A 587 -18.33 -6.05 7.73
CA VAL A 587 -19.44 -6.51 6.86
C VAL A 587 -20.19 -7.67 7.50
N ASN A 588 -19.51 -8.77 7.88
CA ASN A 588 -20.17 -9.95 8.44
C ASN A 588 -20.89 -9.69 9.78
N SER A 589 -20.45 -8.65 10.51
CA SER A 589 -21.13 -8.19 11.73
C SER A 589 -22.39 -7.37 11.47
N GLY A 590 -22.71 -7.06 10.22
CA GLY A 590 -23.83 -6.17 9.83
C GLY A 590 -23.65 -4.69 10.15
N LYS A 591 -22.47 -4.26 10.59
CA LYS A 591 -22.20 -2.84 10.89
C LYS A 591 -22.13 -1.98 9.63
N GLN A 592 -21.58 -2.55 8.56
CA GLN A 592 -21.42 -1.92 7.25
C GLN A 592 -21.79 -2.94 6.16
N MET A 593 -22.05 -2.48 4.96
CA MET A 593 -22.30 -3.37 3.82
C MET A 593 -21.05 -3.55 2.95
N THR A 594 -20.99 -4.64 2.21
CA THR A 594 -20.10 -4.79 1.06
C THR A 594 -20.64 -4.04 -0.17
N PHE A 595 -19.90 -4.00 -1.27
CA PHE A 595 -20.42 -3.44 -2.52
C PHE A 595 -21.63 -4.23 -3.03
N PRO A 596 -22.62 -3.57 -3.63
CA PRO A 596 -23.85 -4.20 -4.08
C PRO A 596 -23.64 -5.40 -5.01
N ALA A 597 -22.67 -5.33 -5.92
CA ALA A 597 -22.34 -6.42 -6.81
C ALA A 597 -21.84 -7.67 -6.09
N PHE A 598 -21.15 -7.53 -4.96
CA PHE A 598 -20.76 -8.68 -4.14
C PHE A 598 -21.95 -9.32 -3.42
N GLU A 599 -22.99 -8.55 -3.08
CA GLU A 599 -24.24 -9.13 -2.56
C GLU A 599 -24.97 -9.96 -3.63
N LEU A 600 -24.98 -9.52 -4.89
CA LEU A 600 -25.50 -10.31 -6.00
C LEU A 600 -24.68 -11.60 -6.20
N MET A 601 -23.36 -11.50 -6.15
CA MET A 601 -22.48 -12.68 -6.20
C MET A 601 -22.71 -13.63 -5.02
N ALA A 602 -22.94 -13.11 -3.82
CA ALA A 602 -23.25 -13.91 -2.63
C ALA A 602 -24.58 -14.67 -2.79
N ALA A 603 -25.61 -14.00 -3.30
CA ALA A 603 -26.89 -14.63 -3.60
C ALA A 603 -26.74 -15.73 -4.65
N SER A 604 -25.99 -15.47 -5.73
CA SER A 604 -25.69 -16.45 -6.78
C SER A 604 -24.86 -17.63 -6.26
N ALA A 605 -23.78 -17.36 -5.51
CA ALA A 605 -22.95 -18.42 -4.95
C ALA A 605 -23.72 -19.30 -3.96
N GLY A 606 -24.66 -18.72 -3.22
CA GLY A 606 -25.52 -19.46 -2.30
C GLY A 606 -26.56 -20.36 -2.99
N LYS A 607 -27.04 -19.97 -4.19
CA LYS A 607 -28.04 -20.70 -4.96
C LYS A 607 -27.40 -21.64 -6.00
N GLU A 608 -26.55 -21.07 -6.85
CA GLU A 608 -26.00 -21.72 -8.05
C GLU A 608 -24.54 -22.14 -7.90
N LYS A 609 -23.97 -22.00 -6.70
CA LYS A 609 -22.58 -22.36 -6.37
C LYS A 609 -21.52 -21.64 -7.24
N ASN A 610 -21.88 -20.55 -7.92
CA ASN A 610 -20.97 -19.72 -8.71
C ASN A 610 -21.30 -18.23 -8.59
N ILE A 611 -20.34 -17.37 -8.94
CA ILE A 611 -20.48 -15.90 -8.83
C ILE A 611 -21.04 -15.23 -10.09
N TRP A 612 -21.31 -15.98 -11.17
CA TRP A 612 -21.63 -15.44 -12.49
C TRP A 612 -23.14 -15.45 -12.79
N ALA A 613 -23.98 -15.74 -11.79
CA ALA A 613 -25.42 -15.87 -11.94
C ALA A 613 -25.84 -16.87 -13.04
N ASN A 614 -24.99 -17.87 -13.31
CA ASN A 614 -25.27 -18.92 -14.27
C ASN A 614 -25.79 -20.21 -13.57
N PHE A 615 -26.52 -21.08 -14.27
CA PHE A 615 -27.02 -22.31 -13.73
C PHE A 615 -25.88 -23.29 -13.41
N ALA A 616 -25.94 -23.95 -12.25
CA ALA A 616 -24.93 -24.94 -11.84
C ALA A 616 -24.77 -26.09 -12.84
N GLU A 617 -25.86 -26.51 -13.48
CA GLU A 617 -25.87 -27.58 -14.49
C GLU A 617 -25.06 -27.27 -15.74
N LYS A 618 -24.79 -25.98 -16.01
CA LYS A 618 -23.99 -25.54 -17.17
C LYS A 618 -22.47 -25.53 -16.90
N ARG A 619 -22.06 -25.89 -15.69
CA ARG A 619 -20.66 -25.89 -15.32
C ARG A 619 -19.79 -26.83 -16.18
N ASP A 620 -20.37 -27.88 -16.77
CA ASP A 620 -19.67 -28.89 -17.55
C ASP A 620 -19.56 -28.57 -19.05
N GLU A 621 -20.06 -27.40 -19.50
CA GLU A 621 -20.02 -27.01 -20.92
C GLU A 621 -18.62 -26.86 -21.50
N TRP A 622 -17.64 -26.61 -20.65
CA TRP A 622 -16.22 -26.49 -21.05
C TRP A 622 -15.54 -27.85 -21.31
N VAL A 623 -16.09 -28.94 -20.78
CA VAL A 623 -15.46 -30.27 -20.85
C VAL A 623 -15.48 -30.82 -22.27
N PRO A 624 -14.30 -31.03 -22.92
CA PRO A 624 -14.20 -31.61 -24.24
C PRO A 624 -14.81 -33.03 -24.27
N GLU A 625 -15.51 -33.35 -25.34
CA GLU A 625 -16.23 -34.65 -25.45
C GLU A 625 -15.30 -35.88 -25.33
N ASP A 626 -14.10 -35.79 -25.87
CA ASP A 626 -13.07 -36.84 -25.81
C ASP A 626 -12.43 -37.00 -24.41
N LEU A 627 -12.51 -36.00 -23.56
CA LEU A 627 -12.03 -36.09 -22.18
C LEU A 627 -13.09 -36.59 -21.21
N ARG A 628 -14.39 -36.44 -21.53
CA ARG A 628 -15.48 -36.87 -20.62
C ARG A 628 -15.34 -38.33 -20.14
N PRO A 629 -15.05 -39.34 -21.02
CA PRO A 629 -14.90 -40.73 -20.57
C PRO A 629 -13.61 -40.99 -19.75
N LYS A 630 -12.64 -40.08 -19.77
CA LYS A 630 -11.40 -40.18 -19.01
C LYS A 630 -11.48 -39.64 -17.58
N ILE A 631 -12.46 -38.74 -17.34
CA ILE A 631 -12.69 -38.18 -16.00
C ILE A 631 -13.28 -39.29 -15.12
N LYS A 632 -12.64 -39.55 -13.98
CA LYS A 632 -13.06 -40.63 -13.06
C LYS A 632 -14.19 -40.13 -12.13
N ASP A 633 -15.10 -41.02 -11.77
CA ASP A 633 -16.11 -40.72 -10.74
C ASP A 633 -15.45 -40.44 -9.38
N LYS A 634 -14.39 -41.19 -9.04
CA LYS A 634 -13.58 -41.03 -7.82
C LYS A 634 -12.10 -41.18 -8.14
N ALA A 635 -11.29 -40.30 -7.59
CA ALA A 635 -9.81 -40.39 -7.68
C ALA A 635 -9.17 -39.67 -6.49
N GLU A 636 -7.90 -39.98 -6.20
CA GLU A 636 -7.12 -39.26 -5.18
C GLU A 636 -6.79 -37.82 -5.62
N ILE A 637 -6.86 -37.51 -6.90
CA ILE A 637 -6.62 -36.20 -7.48
C ILE A 637 -7.93 -35.64 -8.03
N ALA A 638 -8.27 -34.41 -7.64
CA ALA A 638 -9.36 -33.67 -8.28
C ALA A 638 -8.82 -32.50 -9.09
N TYR A 639 -9.36 -32.30 -10.28
CA TYR A 639 -9.18 -31.06 -11.03
C TYR A 639 -10.26 -30.05 -10.62
N PHE A 640 -9.85 -28.85 -10.20
CA PHE A 640 -10.70 -27.76 -9.76
C PHE A 640 -10.50 -26.53 -10.67
N PRO A 641 -11.25 -26.42 -11.79
CA PRO A 641 -11.16 -25.27 -12.69
C PRO A 641 -11.59 -23.95 -12.07
N GLY A 642 -12.54 -24.00 -11.12
CA GLY A 642 -13.14 -22.80 -10.52
C GLY A 642 -14.19 -22.15 -11.43
N CYS A 643 -14.98 -21.22 -10.87
CA CYS A 643 -16.16 -20.71 -11.57
C CYS A 643 -15.84 -19.79 -12.77
N THR A 644 -14.78 -18.98 -12.73
CA THR A 644 -14.45 -18.10 -13.86
C THR A 644 -13.99 -18.91 -15.08
N ALA A 645 -13.13 -19.91 -14.89
CA ALA A 645 -12.72 -20.80 -15.98
C ALA A 645 -13.87 -21.71 -16.46
N SER A 646 -14.82 -22.07 -15.59
CA SER A 646 -15.96 -22.93 -16.02
C SER A 646 -17.01 -22.16 -16.81
N PHE A 647 -17.24 -20.88 -16.53
CA PHE A 647 -18.39 -20.14 -17.09
C PHE A 647 -17.99 -19.01 -18.04
N VAL A 648 -16.79 -18.47 -17.97
CA VAL A 648 -16.37 -17.29 -18.74
C VAL A 648 -15.13 -17.56 -19.59
N GLU A 649 -14.02 -17.92 -18.98
CA GLU A 649 -12.73 -18.21 -19.64
C GLU A 649 -12.60 -19.74 -19.85
N LYS A 650 -13.51 -20.32 -20.65
CA LYS A 650 -13.64 -21.79 -20.80
C LYS A 650 -12.43 -22.45 -21.46
N ASP A 651 -11.68 -21.71 -22.24
CA ASP A 651 -10.39 -22.15 -22.83
C ASP A 651 -9.40 -22.60 -21.75
N ILE A 652 -9.32 -21.89 -20.62
CA ILE A 652 -8.41 -22.20 -19.51
C ILE A 652 -8.78 -23.56 -18.90
N ALA A 653 -10.07 -23.79 -18.63
CA ALA A 653 -10.53 -25.06 -18.05
C ALA A 653 -10.23 -26.25 -18.98
N ALA A 654 -10.57 -26.10 -20.26
CA ALA A 654 -10.32 -27.12 -21.27
C ALA A 654 -8.81 -27.38 -21.50
N ALA A 655 -8.01 -26.31 -21.62
CA ALA A 655 -6.57 -26.42 -21.81
C ALA A 655 -5.88 -27.12 -20.65
N SER A 656 -6.18 -26.69 -19.42
CA SER A 656 -5.56 -27.26 -18.22
C SER A 656 -5.92 -28.75 -18.06
N ALA A 657 -7.17 -29.14 -18.34
CA ALA A 657 -7.57 -30.55 -18.31
C ALA A 657 -6.85 -31.39 -19.38
N ARG A 658 -6.66 -30.84 -20.59
CA ARG A 658 -5.88 -31.51 -21.65
C ARG A 658 -4.40 -31.67 -21.33
N LEU A 659 -3.80 -30.65 -20.66
CA LEU A 659 -2.43 -30.75 -20.19
C LEU A 659 -2.27 -31.82 -19.10
N LEU A 660 -3.22 -31.93 -18.18
CA LEU A 660 -3.22 -32.98 -17.16
C LEU A 660 -3.39 -34.37 -17.77
N ASP A 661 -4.29 -34.54 -18.75
CA ASP A 661 -4.45 -35.79 -19.49
C ASP A 661 -3.17 -36.15 -20.26
N ALA A 662 -2.58 -35.22 -21.00
CA ALA A 662 -1.31 -35.42 -21.72
C ALA A 662 -0.15 -35.72 -20.77
N ALA A 663 -0.18 -35.25 -19.54
CA ALA A 663 0.80 -35.55 -18.48
C ALA A 663 0.53 -36.89 -17.77
N GLY A 664 -0.50 -37.65 -18.18
CA GLY A 664 -0.89 -38.92 -17.59
C GLY A 664 -1.47 -38.83 -16.19
N VAL A 665 -2.04 -37.67 -15.82
CA VAL A 665 -2.67 -37.48 -14.52
C VAL A 665 -4.12 -37.94 -14.55
N GLU A 666 -4.44 -39.00 -13.80
CA GLU A 666 -5.82 -39.41 -13.59
C GLU A 666 -6.49 -38.53 -12.55
N PHE A 667 -7.65 -37.94 -12.87
CA PHE A 667 -8.34 -37.05 -11.97
C PHE A 667 -9.88 -37.23 -12.00
N THR A 668 -10.50 -36.80 -10.89
CA THR A 668 -11.97 -36.61 -10.82
C THR A 668 -12.31 -35.13 -10.99
N TYR A 669 -13.55 -34.82 -11.35
CA TYR A 669 -14.09 -33.47 -11.45
C TYR A 669 -15.51 -33.46 -10.87
N LEU A 670 -15.80 -32.50 -9.99
CA LEU A 670 -17.09 -32.48 -9.29
C LEU A 670 -18.28 -32.03 -10.15
N GLY A 671 -18.05 -31.47 -11.34
CA GLY A 671 -19.09 -31.00 -12.22
C GLY A 671 -20.02 -30.00 -11.57
N LYS A 672 -21.35 -30.17 -11.75
CA LYS A 672 -22.37 -29.30 -11.12
C LYS A 672 -22.30 -29.22 -9.60
N ASP A 673 -21.64 -30.19 -8.95
CA ASP A 673 -21.47 -30.19 -7.48
C ASP A 673 -20.29 -29.33 -7.00
N GLU A 674 -19.39 -28.93 -7.90
CA GLU A 674 -18.36 -27.98 -7.54
C GLU A 674 -18.97 -26.61 -7.16
N ALA A 675 -18.59 -26.05 -6.02
CA ALA A 675 -18.89 -24.67 -5.69
C ALA A 675 -17.69 -23.76 -5.95
N CYS A 676 -17.93 -22.46 -6.13
CA CYS A 676 -16.87 -21.44 -6.14
C CYS A 676 -15.88 -21.70 -5.00
N CYS A 677 -14.60 -21.37 -5.17
CA CYS A 677 -13.64 -21.46 -4.05
C CYS A 677 -14.01 -20.52 -2.88
N GLY A 678 -14.80 -19.49 -3.13
CA GLY A 678 -15.30 -18.58 -2.11
C GLY A 678 -14.42 -17.35 -1.85
N ILE A 679 -13.26 -17.22 -2.48
CA ILE A 679 -12.37 -16.05 -2.25
C ILE A 679 -13.08 -14.70 -2.48
N PRO A 680 -13.98 -14.50 -3.46
CA PRO A 680 -14.72 -13.25 -3.60
C PRO A 680 -15.57 -12.93 -2.36
N MET A 681 -16.11 -13.95 -1.72
CA MET A 681 -16.92 -13.79 -0.50
C MET A 681 -16.03 -13.48 0.71
N LEU A 682 -14.88 -14.12 0.80
CA LEU A 682 -13.89 -13.84 1.86
C LEU A 682 -13.45 -12.38 1.81
N VAL A 683 -13.04 -11.89 0.64
CA VAL A 683 -12.56 -10.51 0.45
C VAL A 683 -13.67 -9.46 0.49
N ALA A 684 -14.90 -9.85 0.18
CA ALA A 684 -16.09 -9.00 0.35
C ALA A 684 -16.56 -8.88 1.81
N GLY A 685 -15.97 -9.65 2.74
CA GLY A 685 -16.40 -9.71 4.14
C GLY A 685 -17.66 -10.56 4.37
N ARG A 686 -18.17 -11.28 3.36
CA ARG A 686 -19.31 -12.20 3.45
C ARG A 686 -18.83 -13.58 3.92
N TRP A 687 -18.34 -13.64 5.15
CA TRP A 687 -17.79 -14.84 5.78
C TRP A 687 -18.82 -15.95 5.99
N ASP A 688 -20.07 -15.56 6.17
CA ASP A 688 -21.21 -16.48 6.26
C ASP A 688 -21.38 -17.35 4.99
N VAL A 689 -21.24 -16.72 3.82
CA VAL A 689 -21.29 -17.42 2.52
C VAL A 689 -20.01 -18.20 2.26
N PHE A 690 -18.86 -17.61 2.57
CA PHE A 690 -17.56 -18.27 2.43
C PHE A 690 -17.49 -19.60 3.21
N GLU A 691 -17.93 -19.60 4.49
CA GLU A 691 -17.95 -20.80 5.32
C GLU A 691 -18.84 -21.90 4.74
N LYS A 692 -20.04 -21.53 4.26
CA LYS A 692 -20.97 -22.51 3.64
C LYS A 692 -20.34 -23.16 2.39
N ILE A 693 -19.71 -22.36 1.54
CA ILE A 693 -19.02 -22.83 0.33
C ILE A 693 -17.86 -23.76 0.71
N MET A 694 -17.02 -23.35 1.65
CA MET A 694 -15.88 -24.14 2.12
C MET A 694 -16.33 -25.51 2.65
N ARG A 695 -17.33 -25.54 3.53
CA ARG A 695 -17.87 -26.80 4.08
C ARG A 695 -18.43 -27.70 2.97
N HIS A 696 -19.09 -27.13 1.97
CA HIS A 696 -19.62 -27.87 0.83
C HIS A 696 -18.48 -28.50 0.02
N ASN A 697 -17.48 -27.71 -0.37
CA ASN A 697 -16.37 -28.19 -1.20
C ASN A 697 -15.54 -29.27 -0.48
N ILE A 698 -15.19 -29.04 0.81
CA ILE A 698 -14.45 -30.03 1.63
C ILE A 698 -15.22 -31.36 1.69
N ARG A 699 -16.54 -31.32 1.98
CA ARG A 699 -17.37 -32.51 2.03
C ARG A 699 -17.40 -33.25 0.70
N LYS A 700 -17.62 -32.52 -0.42
CA LYS A 700 -17.68 -33.13 -1.75
C LYS A 700 -16.35 -33.74 -2.16
N MET A 701 -15.23 -33.11 -1.91
CA MET A 701 -13.91 -33.70 -2.17
C MET A 701 -13.67 -34.99 -1.36
N LYS A 702 -14.08 -35.02 -0.08
CA LYS A 702 -14.00 -36.24 0.73
C LYS A 702 -14.91 -37.38 0.20
N GLU A 703 -16.12 -37.05 -0.23
CA GLU A 703 -17.05 -38.02 -0.84
C GLU A 703 -16.48 -38.68 -2.12
N HIS A 704 -15.63 -37.97 -2.88
CA HIS A 704 -14.94 -38.46 -4.08
C HIS A 704 -13.55 -39.08 -3.78
N GLY A 705 -13.14 -39.18 -2.52
CA GLY A 705 -11.86 -39.80 -2.13
C GLY A 705 -10.61 -38.96 -2.43
N VAL A 706 -10.78 -37.64 -2.61
CA VAL A 706 -9.72 -36.74 -3.03
C VAL A 706 -8.73 -36.49 -1.89
N LYS A 707 -7.45 -36.51 -2.21
CA LYS A 707 -6.32 -36.10 -1.34
C LYS A 707 -5.61 -34.87 -1.87
N THR A 708 -5.52 -34.73 -3.21
CA THR A 708 -4.83 -33.61 -3.86
C THR A 708 -5.80 -32.86 -4.78
N VAL A 709 -5.88 -31.54 -4.61
CA VAL A 709 -6.68 -30.64 -5.47
C VAL A 709 -5.74 -29.88 -6.40
N ILE A 710 -5.89 -30.07 -7.71
CA ILE A 710 -5.15 -29.33 -8.73
C ILE A 710 -6.06 -28.22 -9.26
N ALA A 711 -5.68 -26.97 -9.05
CA ALA A 711 -6.41 -25.80 -9.52
C ALA A 711 -5.78 -25.19 -10.78
N SER A 712 -6.61 -24.61 -11.65
CA SER A 712 -6.15 -23.78 -12.77
C SER A 712 -6.21 -22.28 -12.49
N CYS A 713 -6.71 -21.90 -11.32
CA CYS A 713 -6.79 -20.49 -10.90
C CYS A 713 -5.94 -20.25 -9.64
N PRO A 714 -5.00 -19.32 -9.66
CA PRO A 714 -4.20 -18.93 -8.48
C PRO A 714 -5.04 -18.58 -7.25
N ALA A 715 -6.18 -17.93 -7.44
CA ALA A 715 -7.07 -17.58 -6.34
C ALA A 715 -7.74 -18.83 -5.74
N CYS A 716 -8.12 -19.80 -6.57
CA CYS A 716 -8.63 -21.10 -6.12
C CYS A 716 -7.54 -21.90 -5.42
N TRP A 717 -6.34 -21.95 -5.99
CA TRP A 717 -5.17 -22.57 -5.38
C TRP A 717 -4.89 -22.00 -3.99
N LEU A 718 -4.78 -20.66 -3.87
CA LEU A 718 -4.54 -19.97 -2.59
C LEU A 718 -5.64 -20.29 -1.56
N THR A 719 -6.88 -20.41 -2.00
CA THR A 719 -8.01 -20.75 -1.12
C THR A 719 -7.85 -22.17 -0.55
N TRP A 720 -7.58 -23.17 -1.39
CA TRP A 720 -7.34 -24.54 -0.96
C TRP A 720 -6.05 -24.70 -0.17
N HIS A 721 -4.98 -24.02 -0.56
CA HIS A 721 -3.66 -24.11 0.09
C HIS A 721 -3.61 -23.39 1.43
N THR A 722 -4.25 -22.22 1.55
CA THR A 722 -4.02 -21.31 2.69
C THR A 722 -5.29 -21.02 3.48
N TYR A 723 -6.36 -20.55 2.83
CA TYR A 723 -7.53 -20.06 3.56
C TYR A 723 -8.39 -21.19 4.12
N TYR A 724 -8.62 -22.25 3.38
CA TYR A 724 -9.40 -23.39 3.88
C TYR A 724 -8.76 -24.06 5.08
N PRO A 725 -7.47 -24.43 5.11
CA PRO A 725 -6.85 -24.97 6.32
C PRO A 725 -6.89 -24.02 7.51
N GLN A 726 -6.68 -22.72 7.32
CA GLN A 726 -6.79 -21.74 8.41
C GLN A 726 -8.20 -21.68 9.00
N TRP A 727 -9.22 -21.64 8.14
CA TRP A 727 -10.62 -21.61 8.55
C TRP A 727 -11.09 -22.94 9.13
N ALA A 728 -10.68 -24.06 8.55
CA ALA A 728 -10.95 -25.40 9.05
C ALA A 728 -10.40 -25.55 10.47
N LYS A 729 -9.15 -25.14 10.72
CA LYS A 729 -8.57 -25.11 12.07
C LYS A 729 -9.38 -24.27 13.03
N LYS A 730 -9.79 -23.06 12.61
CA LYS A 730 -10.62 -22.15 13.42
C LYS A 730 -11.98 -22.76 13.79
N LEU A 731 -12.56 -23.53 12.87
CA LEU A 731 -13.91 -24.11 13.00
C LEU A 731 -13.92 -25.58 13.49
N GLY A 732 -12.75 -26.14 13.78
CA GLY A 732 -12.62 -27.54 14.20
C GLY A 732 -13.02 -28.55 13.11
N ILE A 733 -12.81 -28.21 11.84
CA ILE A 733 -13.06 -29.07 10.69
C ILE A 733 -11.77 -29.77 10.31
N GLU A 734 -11.85 -31.08 10.10
CA GLU A 734 -10.73 -31.87 9.60
C GLU A 734 -10.40 -31.48 8.16
N TYR A 735 -9.13 -31.14 7.90
CA TYR A 735 -8.60 -30.74 6.59
C TYR A 735 -7.26 -31.42 6.35
N ASP A 736 -7.21 -32.27 5.31
CA ASP A 736 -6.08 -33.13 4.95
C ASP A 736 -5.78 -33.13 3.44
N PHE A 737 -6.16 -32.04 2.76
CA PHE A 737 -5.91 -31.91 1.31
C PHE A 737 -4.58 -31.24 1.01
N GLU A 738 -3.85 -31.76 0.03
CA GLU A 738 -2.77 -31.05 -0.64
C GLU A 738 -3.38 -30.20 -1.77
N ALA A 739 -2.87 -28.99 -1.99
CA ALA A 739 -3.28 -28.15 -3.11
C ALA A 739 -2.09 -27.85 -4.01
N LYS A 740 -2.22 -28.14 -5.31
CA LYS A 740 -1.24 -27.80 -6.34
C LYS A 740 -1.88 -26.93 -7.43
N HIS A 741 -1.07 -26.09 -8.05
CA HIS A 741 -1.47 -25.44 -9.30
C HIS A 741 -1.05 -26.32 -10.47
N TYR A 742 -1.84 -26.35 -11.55
CA TYR A 742 -1.51 -27.21 -12.70
C TYR A 742 -0.11 -26.95 -13.27
N SER A 743 0.38 -25.69 -13.20
CA SER A 743 1.70 -25.34 -13.71
C SER A 743 2.85 -26.00 -12.95
N GLU A 744 2.70 -26.26 -11.65
CA GLU A 744 3.67 -27.02 -10.86
C GLU A 744 3.73 -28.46 -11.35
N VAL A 745 2.55 -29.09 -11.51
CA VAL A 745 2.44 -30.48 -11.96
C VAL A 745 3.05 -30.66 -13.36
N ILE A 746 2.71 -29.76 -14.29
CA ILE A 746 3.21 -29.84 -15.67
C ILE A 746 4.73 -29.57 -15.72
N SER A 747 5.21 -28.56 -14.99
CA SER A 747 6.65 -28.25 -14.91
C SER A 747 7.46 -29.44 -14.33
N GLU A 748 6.95 -30.10 -13.28
CA GLU A 748 7.55 -31.32 -12.72
C GLU A 748 7.62 -32.45 -13.75
N LYS A 749 6.57 -32.66 -14.53
CA LYS A 749 6.51 -33.70 -15.58
C LYS A 749 7.46 -33.39 -16.73
N LEU A 750 7.57 -32.13 -17.15
CA LEU A 750 8.53 -31.70 -18.16
C LEU A 750 9.97 -31.90 -17.67
N ALA A 751 10.28 -31.52 -16.43
CA ALA A 751 11.61 -31.68 -15.85
C ALA A 751 12.05 -33.15 -15.74
N ARG A 752 11.12 -34.09 -15.52
CA ARG A 752 11.37 -35.54 -15.50
C ARG A 752 11.38 -36.18 -16.89
N GLY A 753 11.08 -35.43 -17.95
CA GLY A 753 10.98 -35.97 -19.31
C GLY A 753 9.76 -36.86 -19.56
N GLU A 754 8.78 -36.83 -18.64
CA GLU A 754 7.53 -37.58 -18.72
C GLU A 754 6.52 -36.93 -19.67
N MET A 755 6.75 -35.67 -20.03
CA MET A 755 5.95 -34.88 -20.97
C MET A 755 6.87 -34.02 -21.84
N LYS A 756 6.45 -33.75 -23.09
CA LYS A 756 7.18 -32.88 -24.01
C LYS A 756 6.25 -32.14 -24.95
N PHE A 757 6.51 -30.87 -25.18
CA PHE A 757 5.84 -30.10 -26.23
C PHE A 757 6.52 -30.36 -27.57
N THR A 758 5.74 -30.64 -28.61
CA THR A 758 6.25 -31.07 -29.94
C THR A 758 5.89 -30.11 -31.06
N HIS A 759 4.94 -29.19 -30.84
CA HIS A 759 4.50 -28.22 -31.84
C HIS A 759 5.07 -26.85 -31.54
N PRO A 760 5.65 -26.15 -32.54
CA PRO A 760 6.23 -24.85 -32.33
C PRO A 760 5.17 -23.76 -32.18
N VAL A 761 5.39 -22.85 -31.25
CA VAL A 761 4.63 -21.61 -31.08
C VAL A 761 5.59 -20.45 -31.26
N ASN A 762 5.71 -19.96 -32.51
CA ASN A 762 6.66 -18.91 -32.86
C ASN A 762 6.14 -17.54 -32.43
N MET A 763 6.35 -17.20 -31.15
CA MET A 763 5.91 -15.95 -30.54
C MET A 763 6.91 -15.46 -29.50
N LYS A 764 7.08 -14.16 -29.43
CA LYS A 764 7.77 -13.47 -28.34
C LYS A 764 6.77 -13.14 -27.25
N LEU A 765 6.86 -13.79 -26.12
CA LEU A 765 5.89 -13.73 -25.04
C LEU A 765 6.48 -13.09 -23.79
N THR A 766 5.66 -12.37 -23.04
CA THR A 766 5.98 -11.96 -21.67
C THR A 766 5.01 -12.56 -20.69
N PHE A 767 5.44 -12.77 -19.44
CA PHE A 767 4.64 -13.45 -18.43
C PHE A 767 4.17 -12.51 -17.32
N HIS A 768 2.87 -12.54 -17.02
CA HIS A 768 2.28 -11.81 -15.89
C HIS A 768 2.31 -12.65 -14.61
N ASP A 769 3.15 -12.27 -13.66
CA ASP A 769 3.19 -12.89 -12.33
C ASP A 769 1.90 -12.60 -11.55
N SER A 770 1.03 -13.59 -11.45
CA SER A 770 -0.21 -13.46 -10.66
C SER A 770 0.13 -13.36 -9.16
N CYS A 771 -0.44 -12.36 -8.48
CA CYS A 771 -0.15 -12.09 -7.07
C CYS A 771 -0.45 -13.28 -6.15
N HIS A 772 -1.54 -14.03 -6.39
CA HIS A 772 -2.00 -15.09 -5.51
C HIS A 772 -1.17 -16.39 -5.60
N ILE A 773 -0.39 -16.59 -6.64
CA ILE A 773 0.52 -17.73 -6.73
C ILE A 773 1.98 -17.32 -6.62
N GLY A 774 2.33 -16.14 -7.14
CA GLY A 774 3.67 -15.58 -7.03
C GLY A 774 3.95 -15.05 -5.62
N ARG A 775 3.49 -13.82 -5.30
CA ARG A 775 3.77 -13.22 -3.98
C ARG A 775 3.19 -14.02 -2.82
N ALA A 776 1.95 -14.48 -2.97
CA ALA A 776 1.30 -15.28 -1.95
C ALA A 776 1.82 -16.71 -1.85
N GLY A 777 2.30 -17.31 -2.93
CA GLY A 777 2.72 -18.72 -2.97
C GLY A 777 4.21 -18.96 -3.20
N GLY A 778 4.97 -17.95 -3.63
CA GLY A 778 6.40 -18.12 -3.98
C GLY A 778 6.65 -18.85 -5.30
N ILE A 779 5.61 -19.11 -6.09
CA ILE A 779 5.68 -19.90 -7.33
C ILE A 779 5.86 -18.95 -8.52
N TYR A 780 7.08 -18.82 -9.01
CA TYR A 780 7.45 -17.94 -10.12
C TYR A 780 8.04 -18.69 -11.32
N GLU A 781 8.83 -19.75 -11.09
CA GLU A 781 9.58 -20.41 -12.14
C GLU A 781 8.77 -21.48 -12.89
N PRO A 782 7.93 -22.33 -12.29
CA PRO A 782 7.17 -23.34 -13.00
C PRO A 782 6.42 -22.85 -14.25
N PRO A 783 5.72 -21.68 -14.22
CA PRO A 783 5.10 -21.12 -15.42
C PRO A 783 6.12 -20.74 -16.51
N ARG A 784 7.27 -20.21 -16.11
CA ARG A 784 8.36 -19.85 -17.02
C ARG A 784 9.02 -21.09 -17.66
N ASP A 785 9.19 -22.14 -16.88
CA ASP A 785 9.75 -23.42 -17.36
C ASP A 785 8.84 -24.03 -18.41
N MET A 786 7.51 -23.98 -18.20
CA MET A 786 6.53 -24.40 -19.21
C MET A 786 6.69 -23.60 -20.51
N LEU A 787 6.76 -22.27 -20.45
CA LEU A 787 6.90 -21.40 -21.64
C LEU A 787 8.22 -21.69 -22.38
N LYS A 788 9.34 -21.80 -21.65
CA LYS A 788 10.65 -22.11 -22.24
C LYS A 788 10.73 -23.50 -22.86
N ALA A 789 9.92 -24.45 -22.38
CA ALA A 789 9.87 -25.79 -22.92
C ALA A 789 9.09 -25.90 -24.25
N ILE A 790 8.29 -24.86 -24.61
CA ILE A 790 7.53 -24.85 -25.87
C ILE A 790 8.47 -24.41 -27.02
N PRO A 791 8.67 -25.25 -28.08
CA PRO A 791 9.50 -24.84 -29.20
C PRO A 791 9.01 -23.54 -29.86
N GLY A 792 9.94 -22.65 -30.19
CA GLY A 792 9.66 -21.38 -30.87
C GLY A 792 9.18 -20.23 -29.98
N VAL A 793 8.95 -20.47 -28.68
CA VAL A 793 8.64 -19.39 -27.75
C VAL A 793 9.92 -18.66 -27.33
N GLU A 794 9.92 -17.34 -27.50
CA GLU A 794 10.91 -16.43 -26.91
C GLU A 794 10.29 -15.75 -25.69
N LEU A 795 10.77 -16.05 -24.49
CA LEU A 795 10.28 -15.42 -23.25
C LEU A 795 11.09 -14.16 -22.94
N VAL A 796 10.41 -13.02 -22.86
CA VAL A 796 10.99 -11.73 -22.44
C VAL A 796 10.31 -11.28 -21.15
N GLU A 797 11.10 -10.69 -20.25
CA GLU A 797 10.59 -10.22 -18.97
C GLU A 797 10.16 -8.76 -19.03
N MET A 798 9.07 -8.42 -18.36
CA MET A 798 8.69 -7.04 -18.07
C MET A 798 9.64 -6.40 -17.07
N GLU A 799 9.64 -5.09 -17.02
CA GLU A 799 10.42 -4.29 -16.05
C GLU A 799 10.12 -4.73 -14.60
N HIS A 800 8.83 -4.83 -14.25
CA HIS A 800 8.40 -5.36 -12.95
C HIS A 800 7.88 -6.79 -13.12
N ASN A 801 8.69 -7.75 -12.68
CA ASN A 801 8.38 -9.17 -12.72
C ASN A 801 8.56 -9.81 -11.34
N ARG A 802 8.15 -11.08 -11.19
CA ARG A 802 8.19 -11.87 -9.95
C ARG A 802 7.52 -11.12 -8.78
N GLU A 803 8.21 -10.98 -7.63
CA GLU A 803 7.70 -10.28 -6.45
C GLU A 803 7.40 -8.79 -6.69
N ASN A 804 8.05 -8.16 -7.66
CA ASN A 804 7.84 -6.76 -8.03
C ASN A 804 6.71 -6.57 -9.05
N GLY A 805 6.16 -7.65 -9.62
CA GLY A 805 5.14 -7.59 -10.67
C GLY A 805 3.97 -6.67 -10.34
N LEU A 806 3.55 -5.82 -11.31
CA LEU A 806 2.39 -4.96 -11.16
C LEU A 806 1.09 -5.77 -11.20
N CYS A 807 0.05 -5.24 -10.57
CA CYS A 807 -1.29 -5.85 -10.59
C CYS A 807 -1.91 -5.79 -11.98
N CYS A 808 -2.71 -6.81 -12.33
CA CYS A 808 -3.52 -6.83 -13.56
C CYS A 808 -4.64 -5.78 -13.62
N GLY A 809 -4.88 -5.05 -12.54
CA GLY A 809 -6.02 -4.14 -12.36
C GLY A 809 -7.11 -4.66 -11.43
N SER A 810 -7.05 -5.93 -11.08
CA SER A 810 -7.96 -6.63 -10.14
C SER A 810 -9.45 -6.61 -10.52
N VAL A 811 -9.99 -7.76 -10.85
CA VAL A 811 -11.44 -7.95 -11.03
C VAL A 811 -12.22 -7.53 -9.79
N LEU A 812 -11.68 -7.76 -8.58
CA LEU A 812 -12.33 -7.36 -7.33
C LEU A 812 -12.52 -5.84 -7.25
N THR A 813 -11.50 -5.07 -7.65
CA THR A 813 -11.58 -3.60 -7.69
C THR A 813 -12.57 -3.15 -8.76
N ARG A 814 -12.65 -3.84 -9.89
CA ARG A 814 -13.61 -3.58 -10.96
C ARG A 814 -15.06 -3.79 -10.52
N ILE A 815 -15.30 -4.85 -9.77
CA ILE A 815 -16.63 -5.19 -9.25
C ILE A 815 -17.05 -4.20 -8.15
N SER A 816 -16.09 -3.63 -7.42
CA SER A 816 -16.36 -2.72 -6.30
C SER A 816 -17.00 -1.41 -6.75
N GLU A 817 -16.53 -0.85 -7.85
CA GLU A 817 -17.02 0.43 -8.40
C GLU A 817 -16.96 0.38 -9.93
N PRO A 818 -17.93 0.98 -10.62
CA PRO A 818 -17.86 1.25 -12.05
C PRO A 818 -16.91 2.44 -12.32
N ASP A 819 -15.78 2.48 -11.65
CA ASP A 819 -14.78 3.52 -11.72
C ASP A 819 -13.67 3.07 -12.68
N PRO A 820 -13.08 3.98 -13.46
CA PRO A 820 -11.94 3.69 -14.32
C PRO A 820 -10.68 3.21 -13.56
N LEU A 821 -10.71 3.06 -12.22
CA LEU A 821 -9.56 2.69 -11.41
C LEU A 821 -8.92 1.36 -11.88
N SER A 822 -9.70 0.30 -12.02
CA SER A 822 -9.17 -0.99 -12.46
C SER A 822 -8.63 -0.95 -13.88
N ASN A 823 -9.25 -0.17 -14.78
CA ASN A 823 -8.75 0.07 -16.13
C ASN A 823 -7.43 0.84 -16.11
N LYS A 824 -7.30 1.85 -15.24
CA LYS A 824 -6.06 2.61 -15.06
C LYS A 824 -4.92 1.69 -14.57
N LEU A 825 -5.19 0.84 -13.59
CA LEU A 825 -4.19 -0.12 -13.07
C LEU A 825 -3.81 -1.17 -14.13
N GLY A 826 -4.81 -1.70 -14.85
CA GLY A 826 -4.58 -2.63 -15.96
C GLY A 826 -3.80 -1.99 -17.10
N ARG A 827 -4.06 -0.73 -17.42
CA ARG A 827 -3.30 0.05 -18.40
C ARG A 827 -1.82 0.15 -18.00
N MET A 828 -1.51 0.49 -16.75
CA MET A 828 -0.12 0.57 -16.27
C MET A 828 0.62 -0.77 -16.50
N LYS A 829 -0.06 -1.91 -16.28
CA LYS A 829 0.50 -3.23 -16.57
C LYS A 829 0.70 -3.49 -18.05
N LEU A 830 -0.28 -3.12 -18.88
CA LEU A 830 -0.21 -3.32 -20.33
C LEU A 830 0.84 -2.41 -20.99
N GLU A 831 1.08 -1.22 -20.44
CA GLU A 831 2.18 -0.35 -20.87
C GLU A 831 3.57 -1.02 -20.67
N GLU A 832 3.76 -1.80 -19.61
CA GLU A 832 4.99 -2.60 -19.44
C GLU A 832 5.09 -3.75 -20.46
N VAL A 833 3.96 -4.38 -20.80
CA VAL A 833 3.91 -5.41 -21.85
C VAL A 833 4.34 -4.82 -23.18
N ALA A 834 3.82 -3.65 -23.55
CA ALA A 834 4.22 -2.94 -24.76
C ALA A 834 5.71 -2.56 -24.73
N ALA A 835 6.21 -2.09 -23.60
CA ALA A 835 7.59 -1.63 -23.44
C ALA A 835 8.63 -2.77 -23.59
N CYS A 836 8.30 -4.02 -23.22
CA CYS A 836 9.22 -5.14 -23.38
C CYS A 836 9.23 -5.74 -24.80
N GLY A 837 8.37 -5.25 -25.71
CA GLY A 837 8.32 -5.66 -27.12
C GLY A 837 7.84 -7.10 -27.31
N ALA A 838 6.98 -7.61 -26.43
CA ALA A 838 6.34 -8.90 -26.59
C ALA A 838 5.14 -8.86 -27.55
N ASP A 839 4.91 -9.95 -28.29
CA ASP A 839 3.73 -10.11 -29.16
C ASP A 839 2.43 -10.31 -28.37
N ALA A 840 2.54 -10.87 -27.15
CA ALA A 840 1.41 -11.09 -26.26
C ALA A 840 1.85 -11.18 -24.80
N CYS A 841 0.91 -10.84 -23.90
CA CYS A 841 1.03 -11.09 -22.46
C CYS A 841 0.43 -12.47 -22.15
N VAL A 842 1.18 -13.30 -21.41
CA VAL A 842 0.68 -14.60 -20.91
C VAL A 842 0.32 -14.44 -19.43
N ALA A 843 -0.90 -14.79 -19.09
CA ALA A 843 -1.40 -14.94 -17.71
C ALA A 843 -1.63 -16.43 -17.41
N LEU A 844 -1.79 -16.76 -16.12
CA LEU A 844 -2.17 -18.09 -15.67
C LEU A 844 -3.39 -18.05 -14.74
N CYS A 845 -4.02 -16.90 -14.66
CA CYS A 845 -5.16 -16.64 -13.78
C CYS A 845 -6.36 -16.18 -14.60
N PRO A 846 -7.50 -16.90 -14.57
CA PRO A 846 -8.70 -16.49 -15.30
C PRO A 846 -9.13 -15.05 -15.02
N CYS A 847 -9.02 -14.62 -13.75
CA CYS A 847 -9.39 -13.27 -13.36
C CYS A 847 -8.39 -12.23 -13.88
N CYS A 848 -7.08 -12.55 -13.95
CA CYS A 848 -6.07 -11.62 -14.49
C CYS A 848 -6.22 -11.51 -16.01
N GLN A 849 -6.43 -12.64 -16.71
CA GLN A 849 -6.68 -12.65 -18.15
C GLN A 849 -7.90 -11.80 -18.50
N PHE A 850 -9.03 -12.09 -17.86
CA PHE A 850 -10.26 -11.31 -17.97
C PHE A 850 -10.03 -9.81 -17.78
N GLN A 851 -9.40 -9.44 -16.68
CA GLN A 851 -9.18 -8.04 -16.34
C GLN A 851 -8.28 -7.32 -17.34
N MET A 852 -7.21 -7.96 -17.81
CA MET A 852 -6.30 -7.37 -18.78
C MET A 852 -6.93 -7.27 -20.17
N ARG A 853 -7.74 -8.25 -20.62
CA ARG A 853 -8.53 -8.17 -21.86
C ARG A 853 -9.48 -6.98 -21.84
N VAL A 854 -10.25 -6.84 -20.77
CA VAL A 854 -11.18 -5.70 -20.60
C VAL A 854 -10.43 -4.36 -20.48
N SER A 855 -9.26 -4.35 -19.84
CA SER A 855 -8.47 -3.13 -19.74
C SER A 855 -7.81 -2.74 -21.06
N ALA A 856 -7.39 -3.70 -21.88
CA ALA A 856 -6.85 -3.45 -23.21
C ALA A 856 -7.92 -2.82 -24.11
N ASP A 857 -9.11 -3.41 -24.16
CA ASP A 857 -10.25 -2.88 -24.90
C ASP A 857 -10.64 -1.48 -24.45
N ALA A 858 -10.85 -1.28 -23.15
CA ALA A 858 -11.23 0.02 -22.57
C ALA A 858 -10.20 1.16 -22.79
N ASN A 859 -8.93 0.82 -23.03
CA ASN A 859 -7.86 1.79 -23.27
C ASN A 859 -7.44 1.84 -24.76
N GLY A 860 -8.11 1.09 -25.66
CA GLY A 860 -7.77 1.03 -27.09
C GLY A 860 -6.37 0.48 -27.35
N MET A 861 -5.88 -0.45 -26.52
CA MET A 861 -4.56 -1.07 -26.64
C MET A 861 -4.67 -2.41 -27.36
N ASP A 862 -4.02 -2.54 -28.51
CA ASP A 862 -3.97 -3.81 -29.27
C ASP A 862 -2.87 -4.73 -28.69
N ILE A 863 -3.13 -5.27 -27.52
CA ILE A 863 -2.23 -6.19 -26.82
C ILE A 863 -2.97 -7.48 -26.54
N PRO A 864 -2.65 -8.58 -27.25
CA PRO A 864 -3.24 -9.89 -26.98
C PRO A 864 -2.89 -10.40 -25.57
N VAL A 865 -3.90 -10.89 -24.85
CA VAL A 865 -3.71 -11.53 -23.54
C VAL A 865 -4.14 -12.99 -23.66
N LYS A 866 -3.22 -13.90 -23.40
CA LYS A 866 -3.40 -15.36 -23.55
C LYS A 866 -3.19 -16.05 -22.20
N ASP A 867 -3.87 -17.18 -22.02
CA ASP A 867 -3.59 -18.03 -20.85
C ASP A 867 -2.40 -18.96 -21.10
N LEU A 868 -1.64 -19.25 -20.04
CA LEU A 868 -0.50 -20.17 -20.07
C LEU A 868 -0.93 -21.58 -20.54
N ALA A 869 -2.04 -22.10 -20.04
CA ALA A 869 -2.53 -23.41 -20.42
C ALA A 869 -2.92 -23.46 -21.90
N ALA A 870 -3.54 -22.39 -22.42
CA ALA A 870 -3.91 -22.30 -23.84
C ALA A 870 -2.68 -22.24 -24.75
N VAL A 871 -1.64 -21.49 -24.36
CA VAL A 871 -0.36 -21.47 -25.08
C VAL A 871 0.33 -22.84 -25.04
N ALA A 872 0.33 -23.48 -23.87
CA ALA A 872 0.91 -24.82 -23.72
C ALA A 872 0.14 -25.90 -24.51
N ALA A 873 -1.18 -25.80 -24.59
CA ALA A 873 -2.02 -26.68 -25.41
C ALA A 873 -1.66 -26.57 -26.90
N LYS A 874 -1.34 -25.37 -27.41
CA LYS A 874 -0.78 -25.21 -28.77
C LYS A 874 0.55 -25.95 -28.94
N GLY A 875 1.39 -25.95 -27.91
CA GLY A 875 2.64 -26.74 -27.88
C GLY A 875 2.42 -28.25 -28.00
N LEU A 876 1.19 -28.73 -27.72
CA LEU A 876 0.74 -30.11 -27.96
C LEU A 876 0.01 -30.28 -29.30
N GLY A 877 -0.14 -29.22 -30.12
CA GLY A 877 -0.91 -29.25 -31.37
C GLY A 877 -2.41 -29.10 -31.16
N ILE A 878 -2.86 -28.60 -30.00
CA ILE A 878 -4.28 -28.46 -29.68
C ILE A 878 -4.69 -26.99 -29.83
N GLU A 879 -5.57 -26.69 -30.78
CA GLU A 879 -6.17 -25.39 -30.95
C GLU A 879 -7.44 -25.25 -30.09
N LEU A 880 -7.62 -24.12 -29.44
CA LEU A 880 -8.80 -23.80 -28.63
C LEU A 880 -9.49 -22.55 -29.17
N PRO A 881 -10.82 -22.42 -28.98
CA PRO A 881 -11.54 -21.21 -29.34
C PRO A 881 -11.04 -19.98 -28.59
N ASP A 882 -11.07 -18.82 -29.26
CA ASP A 882 -10.80 -17.54 -28.58
C ASP A 882 -12.09 -17.03 -27.90
N TYR A 883 -12.07 -16.95 -26.58
CA TYR A 883 -13.18 -16.47 -25.78
C TYR A 883 -13.16 -14.95 -25.54
N THR A 884 -12.19 -14.20 -26.08
CA THR A 884 -12.11 -12.75 -25.89
C THR A 884 -13.39 -12.00 -26.25
N PRO A 885 -14.07 -12.27 -27.40
CA PRO A 885 -15.33 -11.60 -27.73
C PRO A 885 -16.43 -11.87 -26.70
N TYR A 886 -16.56 -13.11 -26.26
CA TYR A 886 -17.55 -13.51 -25.24
C TYR A 886 -17.26 -12.84 -23.89
N VAL A 887 -15.99 -12.74 -23.49
CA VAL A 887 -15.58 -12.08 -22.25
C VAL A 887 -15.96 -10.60 -22.28
N LEU A 888 -15.69 -9.90 -23.37
CA LEU A 888 -16.03 -8.48 -23.52
C LEU A 888 -17.55 -8.24 -23.53
N GLU A 889 -18.31 -9.09 -24.21
CA GLU A 889 -19.77 -9.04 -24.20
C GLU A 889 -20.34 -9.24 -22.78
N MET A 890 -19.89 -10.29 -22.11
CA MET A 890 -20.29 -10.55 -20.72
C MET A 890 -19.93 -9.40 -19.79
N TRP A 891 -18.75 -8.82 -19.97
CA TRP A 891 -18.34 -7.68 -19.15
C TRP A 891 -19.24 -6.47 -19.40
N ALA A 892 -19.58 -6.16 -20.63
CA ALA A 892 -20.46 -5.03 -20.96
C ALA A 892 -21.83 -5.13 -20.26
N VAL A 893 -22.36 -6.33 -20.08
CA VAL A 893 -23.58 -6.57 -19.28
C VAL A 893 -23.31 -6.33 -17.79
N PHE A 894 -22.25 -6.92 -17.24
CA PHE A 894 -21.92 -6.77 -15.80
C PHE A 894 -21.63 -5.32 -15.43
N ASP A 895 -20.92 -4.57 -16.27
CA ASP A 895 -20.62 -3.15 -16.06
C ASP A 895 -21.90 -2.32 -15.92
N LYS A 896 -22.89 -2.54 -16.78
CA LYS A 896 -24.20 -1.90 -16.68
C LYS A 896 -24.94 -2.30 -15.40
N VAL A 897 -24.90 -3.59 -15.01
CA VAL A 897 -25.52 -4.06 -13.76
C VAL A 897 -24.85 -3.38 -12.56
N ILE A 898 -23.52 -3.36 -12.49
CA ILE A 898 -22.77 -2.72 -11.41
C ILE A 898 -23.09 -1.22 -11.35
N THR A 899 -23.12 -0.56 -12.50
CA THR A 899 -23.47 0.87 -12.62
C THR A 899 -24.89 1.14 -12.13
N LEU A 900 -25.86 0.30 -12.49
CA LEU A 900 -27.24 0.42 -12.03
C LEU A 900 -27.37 0.25 -10.51
N MET A 901 -26.56 -0.64 -9.91
CA MET A 901 -26.57 -0.92 -8.48
C MET A 901 -25.91 0.16 -7.61
N GLN A 902 -25.32 1.21 -8.21
CA GLN A 902 -24.86 2.37 -7.46
C GLN A 902 -26.04 3.16 -6.88
N VAL A 903 -25.90 3.66 -5.63
CA VAL A 903 -26.97 4.34 -4.90
C VAL A 903 -27.66 5.45 -5.71
N PRO A 904 -26.95 6.37 -6.40
CA PRO A 904 -27.60 7.40 -7.21
C PRO A 904 -28.44 6.83 -8.36
N ASN A 905 -27.97 5.75 -9.01
CA ASN A 905 -28.69 5.13 -10.12
C ASN A 905 -29.84 4.26 -9.63
N MET A 906 -29.69 3.57 -8.51
CA MET A 906 -30.83 2.92 -7.82
C MET A 906 -31.91 3.93 -7.46
N ALA A 907 -31.55 5.12 -6.97
CA ALA A 907 -32.52 6.19 -6.69
C ALA A 907 -33.24 6.66 -7.96
N LYS A 908 -32.53 6.77 -9.09
CA LYS A 908 -33.15 7.07 -10.39
C LYS A 908 -34.13 5.95 -10.83
N LEU A 909 -33.72 4.68 -10.72
CA LEU A 909 -34.60 3.54 -11.01
C LEU A 909 -35.85 3.56 -10.13
N MET A 910 -35.67 3.77 -8.81
CA MET A 910 -36.78 3.90 -7.87
C MET A 910 -37.69 5.08 -8.22
N THR A 911 -37.13 6.16 -8.76
CA THR A 911 -37.93 7.32 -9.20
C THR A 911 -38.83 6.97 -10.39
N LEU A 912 -38.36 6.15 -11.33
CA LEU A 912 -39.22 5.63 -12.42
C LEU A 912 -40.39 4.79 -11.90
N LEU A 913 -40.20 4.11 -10.79
CA LEU A 913 -41.19 3.22 -10.17
C LEU A 913 -42.18 3.94 -9.22
N ILE A 914 -42.03 5.27 -8.99
CA ILE A 914 -42.91 6.04 -8.11
C ILE A 914 -44.38 5.80 -8.39
N PRO A 915 -44.89 5.80 -9.66
CA PRO A 915 -46.33 5.50 -9.90
C PRO A 915 -46.76 4.16 -9.30
N ARG A 916 -45.97 3.11 -9.52
CA ARG A 916 -46.21 1.77 -8.97
C ARG A 916 -46.10 1.70 -7.46
N MET A 917 -45.10 2.36 -6.91
CA MET A 917 -44.92 2.48 -5.47
C MET A 917 -46.13 3.18 -4.81
N MET A 918 -46.64 4.24 -5.42
CA MET A 918 -47.83 4.96 -4.93
C MET A 918 -49.10 4.09 -4.98
N ASP A 919 -49.28 3.27 -5.99
CA ASP A 919 -50.40 2.34 -6.10
C ASP A 919 -50.28 1.18 -5.09
N ALA A 920 -49.06 0.73 -4.79
CA ALA A 920 -48.77 -0.32 -3.82
C ALA A 920 -48.86 0.10 -2.35
N LEU A 921 -48.92 1.43 -2.08
CA LEU A 921 -49.04 1.95 -0.72
C LEU A 921 -50.38 1.57 -0.08
N PRO A 922 -50.41 1.23 1.22
CA PRO A 922 -51.67 1.10 1.98
C PRO A 922 -52.53 2.39 1.90
N ALA A 923 -53.85 2.23 1.86
CA ALA A 923 -54.79 3.32 1.67
C ALA A 923 -54.57 4.53 2.64
N PRO A 924 -54.32 4.32 3.96
CA PRO A 924 -54.02 5.44 4.87
C PRO A 924 -52.76 6.24 4.49
N LEU A 925 -51.71 5.54 4.11
CA LEU A 925 -50.46 6.19 3.73
C LEU A 925 -50.57 6.90 2.37
N ARG A 926 -51.32 6.32 1.44
CA ARG A 926 -51.66 6.96 0.16
C ARG A 926 -52.44 8.24 0.38
N GLY A 927 -53.39 8.25 1.38
CA GLY A 927 -54.10 9.44 1.79
C GLY A 927 -53.20 10.53 2.37
N MET A 928 -52.26 10.10 3.22
CA MET A 928 -51.27 11.01 3.79
C MET A 928 -50.36 11.65 2.71
N MET A 929 -49.93 10.89 1.71
CA MET A 929 -49.14 11.43 0.61
C MET A 929 -49.85 12.54 -0.16
N LYS A 930 -51.21 12.55 -0.25
CA LYS A 930 -51.96 13.61 -0.91
C LYS A 930 -51.84 14.95 -0.19
N MET A 931 -51.48 14.97 1.11
CA MET A 931 -51.22 16.20 1.87
C MET A 931 -50.06 17.04 1.28
N ALA A 932 -49.15 16.43 0.51
CA ALA A 932 -48.09 17.16 -0.21
C ALA A 932 -48.66 18.15 -1.25
N LYS A 933 -49.93 18.06 -1.60
CA LYS A 933 -50.62 19.06 -2.47
C LYS A 933 -50.96 20.36 -1.74
N VAL A 934 -50.98 20.34 -0.40
CA VAL A 934 -51.28 21.53 0.40
C VAL A 934 -50.04 22.40 0.58
N PRO A 935 -50.07 23.68 0.23
CA PRO A 935 -48.91 24.57 0.37
C PRO A 935 -48.34 24.54 1.79
N GLY A 936 -47.01 24.36 1.92
CA GLY A 936 -46.30 24.28 3.21
C GLY A 936 -46.22 22.88 3.81
N LEU A 937 -47.15 21.98 3.57
CA LEU A 937 -47.06 20.58 4.03
C LEU A 937 -46.08 19.72 3.17
N ASP A 938 -45.78 20.14 1.94
CA ASP A 938 -44.78 19.54 1.11
C ASP A 938 -43.36 19.55 1.77
N ARG A 939 -42.99 20.66 2.42
CA ARG A 939 -41.71 20.78 3.16
C ARG A 939 -41.68 19.86 4.40
N MET A 940 -42.82 19.74 5.09
CA MET A 940 -42.94 18.79 6.19
C MET A 940 -42.79 17.35 5.69
N MET A 941 -43.50 17.01 4.60
CA MET A 941 -43.39 15.66 3.95
C MET A 941 -42.00 15.37 3.50
N ALA A 942 -41.26 16.32 2.90
CA ALA A 942 -39.87 16.19 2.51
C ALA A 942 -38.95 15.80 3.67
N ARG A 943 -39.27 16.22 4.90
CA ARG A 943 -38.51 15.86 6.12
C ARG A 943 -38.95 14.53 6.73
N MET A 944 -40.22 14.18 6.61
CA MET A 944 -40.79 12.97 7.23
C MET A 944 -40.60 11.71 6.39
N MET A 945 -40.64 11.83 5.06
CA MET A 945 -40.56 10.70 4.16
C MET A 945 -39.23 9.92 4.24
N PRO A 946 -38.03 10.53 4.21
CA PRO A 946 -36.78 9.77 4.26
C PRO A 946 -36.67 8.80 5.45
N PRO A 947 -36.98 9.20 6.72
CA PRO A 947 -36.95 8.25 7.84
C PRO A 947 -38.08 7.21 7.81
N MET A 948 -39.19 7.45 7.07
CA MET A 948 -40.29 6.48 6.93
C MET A 948 -40.03 5.44 5.84
N MET A 949 -39.28 5.76 4.81
CA MET A 949 -39.07 4.87 3.67
C MET A 949 -38.46 3.51 4.08
N PRO A 950 -37.46 3.42 4.99
CA PRO A 950 -36.94 2.13 5.45
C PRO A 950 -38.01 1.22 6.08
N LEU A 951 -39.03 1.79 6.70
CA LEU A 951 -40.15 1.05 7.31
C LEU A 951 -41.15 0.57 6.25
N LEU A 952 -41.30 1.33 5.16
CA LEU A 952 -42.28 1.05 4.10
C LEU A 952 -41.74 0.09 3.02
N MET A 953 -40.42 0.14 2.77
CA MET A 953 -39.81 -0.63 1.68
C MET A 953 -40.01 -2.16 1.80
N PRO A 954 -39.90 -2.79 2.96
CA PRO A 954 -40.19 -4.22 3.10
C PRO A 954 -41.61 -4.61 2.65
N ILE A 955 -42.57 -3.66 2.76
CA ILE A 955 -43.97 -3.87 2.33
C ILE A 955 -44.14 -3.60 0.83
N LEU A 956 -43.41 -2.62 0.30
CA LEU A 956 -43.53 -2.17 -1.09
C LEU A 956 -42.70 -3.01 -2.06
N MET A 957 -41.49 -3.37 -1.69
CA MET A 957 -40.56 -4.06 -2.59
C MET A 957 -41.10 -5.35 -3.17
N PRO A 958 -41.72 -6.26 -2.41
CA PRO A 958 -42.28 -7.48 -3.01
C PRO A 958 -43.33 -7.22 -4.10
N LYS A 959 -44.06 -6.09 -4.00
CA LYS A 959 -45.11 -5.70 -4.97
C LYS A 959 -44.55 -4.95 -6.17
N VAL A 960 -43.44 -4.25 -6.01
CA VAL A 960 -42.84 -3.40 -7.06
C VAL A 960 -41.69 -4.13 -7.78
N MET A 961 -41.12 -5.18 -7.18
CA MET A 961 -39.98 -5.92 -7.72
C MET A 961 -40.22 -6.45 -9.17
N PRO A 962 -41.36 -7.00 -9.52
CA PRO A 962 -41.59 -7.44 -10.90
C PRO A 962 -41.56 -6.30 -11.92
N ASP A 963 -42.04 -5.11 -11.53
CA ASP A 963 -41.97 -3.90 -12.37
C ASP A 963 -40.58 -3.40 -12.49
N MET A 964 -39.83 -3.45 -11.38
CA MET A 964 -38.41 -3.06 -11.34
C MET A 964 -37.59 -3.95 -12.29
N LEU A 965 -37.75 -5.25 -12.24
CA LEU A 965 -37.03 -6.17 -13.13
C LEU A 965 -37.36 -5.89 -14.59
N ARG A 966 -38.63 -5.63 -14.93
CA ARG A 966 -39.02 -5.24 -16.30
C ARG A 966 -38.38 -3.94 -16.78
N GLU A 967 -38.24 -2.95 -15.90
CA GLU A 967 -37.50 -1.72 -16.25
C GLU A 967 -36.02 -1.97 -16.44
N VAL A 968 -35.41 -2.81 -15.62
CA VAL A 968 -33.99 -3.21 -15.75
C VAL A 968 -33.75 -3.96 -17.08
N GLU A 969 -34.64 -4.90 -17.46
CA GLU A 969 -34.57 -5.63 -18.73
C GLU A 969 -34.64 -4.73 -19.96
N LYS A 970 -35.43 -3.63 -19.88
CA LYS A 970 -35.49 -2.63 -20.97
C LYS A 970 -34.16 -1.84 -21.10
N MET A 971 -33.41 -1.68 -20.02
CA MET A 971 -32.20 -0.86 -19.96
C MET A 971 -30.94 -1.67 -20.25
N ILE A 972 -30.94 -2.96 -19.88
CA ILE A 972 -29.78 -3.85 -19.98
C ILE A 972 -30.18 -5.10 -20.76
N GLU A 973 -29.55 -5.28 -21.90
CA GLU A 973 -29.69 -6.51 -22.69
C GLU A 973 -28.94 -7.65 -22.01
N MET A 974 -29.59 -8.33 -21.07
CA MET A 974 -29.01 -9.43 -20.32
C MET A 974 -29.10 -10.73 -21.08
N PRO A 975 -28.11 -11.65 -20.96
CA PRO A 975 -28.24 -13.05 -21.43
C PRO A 975 -29.43 -13.76 -20.79
N ASP A 976 -30.02 -14.72 -21.53
CA ASP A 976 -31.24 -15.42 -21.09
C ASP A 976 -31.08 -16.13 -19.75
N PHE A 977 -29.92 -16.71 -19.47
CA PHE A 977 -29.66 -17.35 -18.17
C PHE A 977 -29.76 -16.35 -17.04
N MET A 978 -29.24 -15.14 -17.24
CA MET A 978 -29.25 -14.07 -16.23
C MET A 978 -30.68 -13.55 -16.02
N LYS A 979 -31.45 -13.30 -17.09
CA LYS A 979 -32.88 -12.92 -17.00
C LYS A 979 -33.68 -13.92 -16.17
N LYS A 980 -33.46 -15.22 -16.39
CA LYS A 980 -34.13 -16.31 -15.66
C LYS A 980 -33.74 -16.38 -14.18
N GLN A 981 -32.54 -16.01 -13.83
CA GLN A 981 -32.02 -16.04 -12.44
C GLN A 981 -32.37 -14.78 -11.62
N MET A 982 -32.49 -13.60 -12.25
CA MET A 982 -32.72 -12.34 -11.56
C MET A 982 -33.93 -12.31 -10.63
N PRO A 983 -35.10 -12.89 -10.98
CA PRO A 983 -36.25 -12.91 -10.07
C PRO A 983 -35.96 -13.57 -8.72
N ASP A 984 -35.05 -14.53 -8.67
CA ASP A 984 -34.71 -15.26 -7.45
C ASP A 984 -33.50 -14.62 -6.73
N LEU A 985 -32.54 -14.04 -7.47
CA LEU A 985 -31.31 -13.46 -6.91
C LEU A 985 -31.54 -12.06 -6.36
N MET A 986 -32.34 -11.22 -7.05
CA MET A 986 -32.54 -9.81 -6.66
C MET A 986 -33.20 -9.65 -5.29
N PRO A 987 -34.24 -10.40 -4.91
CA PRO A 987 -34.80 -10.28 -3.56
C PRO A 987 -33.78 -10.55 -2.47
N LYS A 988 -32.95 -11.58 -2.60
CA LYS A 988 -31.89 -11.92 -1.64
C LYS A 988 -30.79 -10.86 -1.60
N THR A 989 -30.41 -10.33 -2.77
CA THR A 989 -29.43 -9.23 -2.87
C THR A 989 -29.96 -8.00 -2.15
N MET A 990 -31.20 -7.62 -2.39
CA MET A 990 -31.84 -6.43 -1.80
C MET A 990 -32.04 -6.56 -0.28
N GLU A 991 -32.30 -7.76 0.23
CA GLU A 991 -32.48 -8.01 1.66
C GLU A 991 -31.27 -7.52 2.48
N ASN A 992 -30.05 -7.79 2.00
CA ASN A 992 -28.82 -7.37 2.68
C ASN A 992 -28.45 -5.89 2.44
N MET A 993 -28.81 -5.35 1.27
CA MET A 993 -28.43 -3.99 0.87
C MET A 993 -29.37 -2.92 1.42
N LEU A 994 -30.71 -3.16 1.34
CA LEU A 994 -31.70 -2.14 1.61
C LEU A 994 -31.52 -1.43 2.95
N PRO A 995 -31.24 -2.11 4.07
CA PRO A 995 -31.06 -1.42 5.36
C PRO A 995 -29.99 -0.33 5.33
N HIS A 996 -28.96 -0.50 4.51
CA HIS A 996 -27.82 0.40 4.42
C HIS A 996 -28.02 1.52 3.40
N VAL A 997 -28.62 1.24 2.26
CA VAL A 997 -28.74 2.20 1.14
C VAL A 997 -30.04 2.99 1.15
N LEU A 998 -31.11 2.46 1.78
CA LEU A 998 -32.42 3.10 1.79
C LEU A 998 -32.43 4.51 2.38
N PRO A 999 -31.70 4.82 3.47
CA PRO A 999 -31.70 6.18 4.01
C PRO A 999 -31.24 7.22 2.96
N GLU A 1000 -30.22 6.91 2.18
CA GLU A 1000 -29.71 7.78 1.13
C GLU A 1000 -30.63 7.80 -0.09
N ILE A 1001 -31.08 6.64 -0.56
CA ILE A 1001 -32.06 6.54 -1.65
C ILE A 1001 -33.32 7.34 -1.31
N ALA A 1002 -33.83 7.22 -0.09
CA ALA A 1002 -35.03 7.92 0.35
C ALA A 1002 -34.89 9.44 0.24
N VAL A 1003 -33.71 9.99 0.62
CA VAL A 1003 -33.41 11.42 0.46
C VAL A 1003 -33.44 11.82 -1.02
N LEU A 1004 -32.85 11.01 -1.89
CA LEU A 1004 -32.76 11.29 -3.33
C LEU A 1004 -34.12 11.16 -4.05
N VAL A 1005 -34.97 10.22 -3.65
CA VAL A 1005 -36.26 9.92 -4.29
C VAL A 1005 -37.39 10.82 -3.79
N THR A 1006 -37.35 11.29 -2.53
CA THR A 1006 -38.43 12.06 -1.90
C THR A 1006 -38.87 13.30 -2.70
N PRO A 1007 -37.97 14.14 -3.25
CA PRO A 1007 -38.36 15.31 -4.04
C PRO A 1007 -39.20 14.91 -5.28
N ALA A 1008 -38.82 13.86 -5.96
CA ALA A 1008 -39.53 13.34 -7.13
C ALA A 1008 -40.88 12.74 -6.76
N MET A 1009 -41.01 12.08 -5.60
CA MET A 1009 -42.29 11.59 -5.08
C MET A 1009 -43.26 12.76 -4.80
N ILE A 1010 -42.81 13.80 -4.14
CA ILE A 1010 -43.60 15.00 -3.88
C ILE A 1010 -44.02 15.65 -5.20
N GLN A 1011 -43.12 15.82 -6.14
CA GLN A 1011 -43.44 16.34 -7.48
C GLN A 1011 -44.52 15.48 -8.15
N TYR A 1012 -44.37 14.16 -8.17
CA TYR A 1012 -45.35 13.28 -8.77
C TYR A 1012 -46.75 13.37 -8.11
N VAL A 1013 -46.82 13.50 -6.79
CA VAL A 1013 -48.09 13.67 -6.08
C VAL A 1013 -48.79 14.96 -6.52
N LYS A 1014 -48.00 16.05 -6.72
CA LYS A 1014 -48.52 17.36 -7.13
C LYS A 1014 -48.97 17.39 -8.59
N THR A 1015 -48.14 16.93 -9.50
CA THR A 1015 -48.23 17.16 -10.94
C THR A 1015 -48.61 15.91 -11.74
N LYS A 1016 -48.51 14.73 -11.16
CA LYS A 1016 -48.58 13.41 -11.85
C LYS A 1016 -47.49 13.22 -12.94
N GLN A 1017 -46.45 14.03 -12.91
CA GLN A 1017 -45.31 13.92 -13.83
C GLN A 1017 -44.07 13.57 -13.07
N LEU A 1018 -43.26 12.69 -13.65
CA LEU A 1018 -41.91 12.34 -13.18
C LEU A 1018 -40.90 13.32 -13.78
N PRO A 1019 -39.80 13.63 -13.08
CA PRO A 1019 -38.69 14.31 -13.70
C PRO A 1019 -38.11 13.46 -14.85
N SER A 1020 -37.47 14.12 -15.81
CA SER A 1020 -36.72 13.42 -16.85
C SER A 1020 -35.53 12.70 -16.22
N ILE A 1021 -35.39 11.40 -16.48
CA ILE A 1021 -34.35 10.55 -15.85
C ILE A 1021 -33.56 9.85 -16.93
N ARG A 1022 -32.23 9.95 -16.82
CA ARG A 1022 -31.29 9.17 -17.60
C ARG A 1022 -30.37 8.42 -16.62
N ILE A 1023 -30.24 7.08 -16.80
CA ILE A 1023 -29.41 6.20 -15.97
C ILE A 1023 -28.06 5.94 -16.68
N PHE A 1024 -28.12 5.64 -17.96
CA PHE A 1024 -26.97 5.39 -18.83
C PHE A 1024 -26.81 6.49 -19.87
#